data_a97f383acd825e4d16270e8452306363
#
_entry.id   a97f383acd825e4d16270e8452306363
#
_cell.length_a   1.000
_cell.length_b   1.000
_cell.length_c   1.000
_cell.angle_alpha   90.00
_cell.angle_beta   90.00
_cell.angle_gamma   90.00
#
_symmetry.space_group_name_H-M   'P 1'
#
loop_
_entity.id
_entity.type
_entity.pdbx_description
1 polymer ?
#
loop_
_entity_poly.entity_id
_entity_poly.type
_entity_poly.pdbx_seq_one_letter_code
_entity_poly.pdbx_strand_id
1 'polypeptide(L)'
;MYDHLEVEKKWQKYWEENKTFETDVYDFSKPKYYALDMFPYPSGQGLHVGHPEGYTATDIMSRMKRMQGYNVLHPMGFDSFGLPAEQYAIKTGNHPEGFTLKNIQTFTKQLKMLGFSFDWDKQVSTCDPSFYKWTQWIFKQLYEDGLARYVDIPVNWCEELGTVLANDEIIDGKSERGGFPVIRKNMKQWVIDIPKYAERLLAGLEEVDWPESTKEIQRNWIGAHVDFKVDGYDDKFTVFTTRCDTLFGATYCVLAPEHELVEKITTPDKKDEVKAYLDVCATKSELERTELNKEKTGVFIGAYAINPVNGKKIPIWISDYVLAGYGTGAIMAVPAHDDRDYAFAKKFGIDIIPVLEGGDVTKEAWTQDGVHINSDFLNGLDKQEAIDKMLDWLEEHHCGSKHVNYRLREWIFARQRYWGEPIPIINFDDGTSVALSDDQLPLILPELEDYSPSKTGSSPLDKAVDWVNVEVDGKKGKRETSTMPGSAGSSWYFLRYIDPHNDKAIADPELLKHWMPVDLYVGGPEHAVGHLLYSRMWNNYLYDKGIVPVKEPFKKLYHQGMILGPNGVKMSKSKGNVINPDDIVEAYGADTLRLYEMFMGPLEASKPWSETGVEGSKKWLERVYRLFVESDKLTDTNDGSLDFVYHSTVKKVTEDYENLGFNTAISQMMIFINEAYKAKAVYKPYAEGIVKMLSCIAPHICEEMWEKLGHEGTIAYEAWPTYEEDKLVVSTIEIAVQVNGKVRGRLSINKDQEAESVKQQALELENVKAHTDGKEVKKIIYVPNKIVNIVVK
;
A
#
# COMPACT_ATOMS: atom_id res chain seq x y z
N MET A 1 0.54 -31.05 -26.88
CA MET A 1 0.18 -29.62 -26.95
C MET A 1 -0.35 -29.22 -25.60
N TYR A 2 0.13 -28.13 -25.04
CA TYR A 2 -0.27 -27.64 -23.71
C TYR A 2 -1.71 -27.13 -23.73
N ASP A 3 -2.57 -27.71 -22.90
CA ASP A 3 -3.96 -27.26 -22.66
C ASP A 3 -4.07 -26.72 -21.24
N HIS A 4 -4.16 -25.40 -21.10
CA HIS A 4 -4.19 -24.75 -19.81
C HIS A 4 -5.41 -25.16 -18.97
N LEU A 5 -6.60 -25.35 -19.58
CA LEU A 5 -7.80 -25.69 -18.83
C LEU A 5 -7.73 -27.07 -18.17
N GLU A 6 -7.13 -28.05 -18.86
CA GLU A 6 -6.95 -29.40 -18.31
C GLU A 6 -5.85 -29.42 -17.25
N VAL A 7 -4.71 -28.77 -17.52
CA VAL A 7 -3.55 -28.73 -16.62
C VAL A 7 -3.88 -27.98 -15.32
N GLU A 8 -4.52 -26.84 -15.42
CA GLU A 8 -4.88 -26.03 -14.24
C GLU A 8 -5.85 -26.79 -13.32
N LYS A 9 -6.89 -27.42 -13.87
CA LYS A 9 -7.82 -28.26 -13.10
C LYS A 9 -7.15 -29.44 -12.43
N LYS A 10 -6.22 -30.13 -13.15
CA LYS A 10 -5.46 -31.26 -12.62
C LYS A 10 -4.67 -30.86 -11.37
N TRP A 11 -3.91 -29.77 -11.45
CA TRP A 11 -3.02 -29.37 -10.37
C TRP A 11 -3.74 -28.68 -9.22
N GLN A 12 -4.79 -27.90 -9.46
CA GLN A 12 -5.67 -27.36 -8.41
C GLN A 12 -6.29 -28.49 -7.58
N LYS A 13 -6.80 -29.54 -8.26
CA LYS A 13 -7.33 -30.73 -7.59
C LYS A 13 -6.24 -31.44 -6.79
N TYR A 14 -5.04 -31.63 -7.35
CA TYR A 14 -3.93 -32.25 -6.63
C TYR A 14 -3.58 -31.51 -5.34
N TRP A 15 -3.45 -30.18 -5.41
CA TRP A 15 -3.10 -29.38 -4.24
C TRP A 15 -4.20 -29.43 -3.16
N GLU A 16 -5.46 -29.44 -3.54
CA GLU A 16 -6.58 -29.53 -2.61
C GLU A 16 -6.65 -30.90 -1.93
N GLU A 17 -6.56 -31.99 -2.68
CA GLU A 17 -6.61 -33.35 -2.16
C GLU A 17 -5.41 -33.69 -1.26
N ASN A 18 -4.22 -33.17 -1.56
CA ASN A 18 -3.01 -33.40 -0.79
C ASN A 18 -2.76 -32.33 0.29
N LYS A 19 -3.63 -31.32 0.41
CA LYS A 19 -3.45 -30.20 1.35
C LYS A 19 -2.05 -29.58 1.24
N THR A 20 -1.58 -29.42 0.01
CA THR A 20 -0.18 -29.10 -0.32
C THR A 20 0.32 -27.83 0.39
N PHE A 21 -0.54 -26.86 0.66
CA PHE A 21 -0.17 -25.56 1.24
C PHE A 21 -0.65 -25.39 2.68
N GLU A 22 -1.16 -26.46 3.32
CA GLU A 22 -1.53 -26.45 4.75
C GLU A 22 -0.25 -26.28 5.61
N THR A 23 -0.29 -25.35 6.54
CA THR A 23 0.85 -24.99 7.39
C THR A 23 0.74 -25.68 8.75
N ASP A 24 1.74 -26.48 9.12
CA ASP A 24 1.89 -26.93 10.49
C ASP A 24 2.42 -25.76 11.33
N VAL A 25 1.51 -25.06 11.98
CA VAL A 25 1.86 -23.86 12.77
C VAL A 25 2.69 -24.16 14.02
N TYR A 26 2.76 -25.43 14.43
CA TYR A 26 3.57 -25.91 15.56
C TYR A 26 4.93 -26.45 15.14
N ASP A 27 5.26 -26.51 13.85
CA ASP A 27 6.61 -26.88 13.39
C ASP A 27 7.59 -25.70 13.61
N PHE A 28 8.13 -25.62 14.82
CA PHE A 28 9.13 -24.60 15.21
C PHE A 28 10.57 -25.00 14.81
N SER A 29 10.74 -26.13 14.13
CA SER A 29 12.08 -26.60 13.67
C SER A 29 12.63 -25.81 12.49
N LYS A 30 11.74 -25.15 11.74
CA LYS A 30 12.06 -24.33 10.57
C LYS A 30 11.91 -22.85 10.86
N PRO A 31 12.68 -21.99 10.18
CA PRO A 31 12.43 -20.56 10.25
C PRO A 31 11.02 -20.25 9.71
N LYS A 32 10.30 -19.36 10.38
CA LYS A 32 8.96 -18.96 9.95
C LYS A 32 9.01 -17.90 8.83
N TYR A 33 8.01 -17.92 7.97
CA TYR A 33 7.72 -16.80 7.08
C TYR A 33 6.22 -16.58 6.99
N TYR A 34 5.76 -15.44 7.48
CA TYR A 34 4.35 -15.05 7.47
C TYR A 34 4.12 -13.99 6.39
N ALA A 35 3.56 -14.42 5.26
CA ALA A 35 3.15 -13.53 4.16
C ALA A 35 1.65 -13.24 4.27
N LEU A 36 1.28 -11.99 4.11
CA LEU A 36 -0.09 -11.55 4.28
C LEU A 36 -0.49 -10.51 3.24
N ASP A 37 -1.68 -10.70 2.67
CA ASP A 37 -2.38 -9.70 1.87
C ASP A 37 -3.45 -8.99 2.69
N MET A 38 -3.74 -7.74 2.36
CA MET A 38 -4.96 -7.12 2.85
C MET A 38 -6.15 -7.87 2.28
N PHE A 39 -6.94 -8.50 3.17
CA PHE A 39 -8.01 -9.38 2.74
C PHE A 39 -9.16 -8.63 2.06
N PRO A 40 -9.82 -9.24 1.05
CA PRO A 40 -10.83 -8.57 0.26
C PRO A 40 -12.17 -8.45 0.99
N TYR A 41 -12.94 -7.43 0.60
CA TYR A 41 -14.37 -7.36 0.86
C TYR A 41 -15.13 -8.17 -0.21
N PRO A 42 -15.90 -9.21 0.14
CA PRO A 42 -16.58 -10.08 -0.81
C PRO A 42 -17.81 -9.39 -1.43
N SER A 43 -17.58 -8.57 -2.46
CA SER A 43 -18.63 -7.88 -3.20
C SER A 43 -19.35 -8.82 -4.19
N GLY A 44 -20.62 -8.54 -4.50
CA GLY A 44 -21.49 -9.42 -5.32
C GLY A 44 -21.05 -9.68 -6.77
N GLN A 45 -19.99 -9.04 -7.26
CA GLN A 45 -19.49 -9.21 -8.62
C GLN A 45 -18.19 -10.01 -8.73
N GLY A 46 -17.68 -10.53 -7.62
CA GLY A 46 -16.39 -11.22 -7.61
C GLY A 46 -15.17 -10.27 -7.72
N LEU A 47 -14.02 -10.87 -8.00
CA LEU A 47 -12.76 -10.19 -8.22
C LEU A 47 -12.76 -9.44 -9.58
N HIS A 48 -11.95 -8.42 -9.70
CA HIS A 48 -11.48 -7.84 -10.97
C HIS A 48 -9.97 -8.04 -11.09
N VAL A 49 -9.43 -7.92 -12.32
CA VAL A 49 -8.01 -8.16 -12.61
C VAL A 49 -7.01 -7.31 -11.81
N GLY A 50 -7.44 -6.31 -11.07
CA GLY A 50 -6.56 -5.56 -10.17
C GLY A 50 -6.34 -6.20 -8.80
N HIS A 51 -7.17 -7.18 -8.38
CA HIS A 51 -6.98 -7.89 -7.12
C HIS A 51 -5.83 -8.90 -7.16
N PRO A 52 -5.67 -9.74 -8.22
CA PRO A 52 -4.63 -10.75 -8.25
C PRO A 52 -3.21 -10.22 -8.21
N GLU A 53 -2.96 -8.95 -8.54
CA GLU A 53 -1.62 -8.37 -8.57
C GLU A 53 -0.89 -8.49 -7.21
N GLY A 54 -1.51 -8.02 -6.13
CA GLY A 54 -0.95 -8.15 -4.77
C GLY A 54 -0.84 -9.60 -4.33
N TYR A 55 -1.90 -10.39 -4.56
CA TYR A 55 -1.94 -11.80 -4.18
C TYR A 55 -0.91 -12.65 -4.92
N THR A 56 -0.61 -12.32 -6.19
CA THR A 56 0.45 -12.98 -6.93
C THR A 56 1.82 -12.64 -6.34
N ALA A 57 2.04 -11.40 -5.93
CA ALA A 57 3.30 -10.98 -5.31
C ALA A 57 3.59 -11.75 -4.01
N THR A 58 2.63 -11.84 -3.09
CA THR A 58 2.78 -12.60 -1.84
C THR A 58 2.89 -14.10 -2.08
N ASP A 59 2.20 -14.63 -3.10
CA ASP A 59 2.27 -16.04 -3.48
C ASP A 59 3.65 -16.42 -4.05
N ILE A 60 4.27 -15.57 -4.87
CA ILE A 60 5.65 -15.77 -5.36
C ILE A 60 6.61 -15.86 -4.17
N MET A 61 6.51 -14.94 -3.23
CA MET A 61 7.36 -14.96 -2.03
C MET A 61 7.12 -16.20 -1.19
N SER A 62 5.86 -16.58 -0.98
CA SER A 62 5.49 -17.76 -0.21
C SER A 62 6.04 -19.05 -0.83
N ARG A 63 5.93 -19.20 -2.15
CA ARG A 63 6.47 -20.36 -2.88
C ARG A 63 7.99 -20.41 -2.82
N MET A 64 8.66 -19.28 -3.09
CA MET A 64 10.11 -19.19 -2.97
C MET A 64 10.59 -19.54 -1.56
N LYS A 65 9.95 -18.99 -0.51
CA LYS A 65 10.34 -19.26 0.89
C LYS A 65 10.14 -20.72 1.30
N ARG A 66 9.07 -21.41 0.81
CA ARG A 66 8.93 -22.85 0.99
C ARG A 66 10.09 -23.63 0.37
N MET A 67 10.49 -23.30 -0.86
CA MET A 67 11.65 -23.89 -1.53
C MET A 67 12.98 -23.57 -0.81
N GLN A 68 13.05 -22.45 -0.09
CA GLN A 68 14.19 -22.10 0.76
C GLN A 68 14.17 -22.79 2.14
N GLY A 69 13.17 -23.63 2.41
CA GLY A 69 13.08 -24.42 3.64
C GLY A 69 12.38 -23.73 4.81
N TYR A 70 11.68 -22.60 4.57
CA TYR A 70 10.88 -21.93 5.60
C TYR A 70 9.56 -22.67 5.85
N ASN A 71 9.07 -22.58 7.08
CA ASN A 71 7.66 -22.85 7.39
C ASN A 71 6.86 -21.58 7.04
N VAL A 72 5.97 -21.68 6.06
CA VAL A 72 5.28 -20.51 5.49
C VAL A 72 3.82 -20.49 5.89
N LEU A 73 3.39 -19.42 6.55
CA LEU A 73 1.98 -19.12 6.78
C LEU A 73 1.51 -18.10 5.73
N HIS A 74 0.63 -18.54 4.84
CA HIS A 74 0.04 -17.71 3.77
C HIS A 74 -1.48 -17.90 3.77
N PRO A 75 -2.20 -17.23 4.68
CA PRO A 75 -3.64 -17.38 4.83
C PRO A 75 -4.44 -16.45 3.91
N MET A 76 -5.74 -16.74 3.77
CA MET A 76 -6.70 -15.87 3.11
C MET A 76 -8.03 -15.88 3.87
N GLY A 77 -8.71 -14.74 3.86
CA GLY A 77 -10.02 -14.57 4.50
C GLY A 77 -10.79 -13.40 3.92
N PHE A 78 -11.84 -12.98 4.61
CA PHE A 78 -12.78 -12.01 4.06
C PHE A 78 -13.21 -10.98 5.11
N ASP A 79 -13.10 -9.70 4.75
CA ASP A 79 -13.79 -8.64 5.47
C ASP A 79 -15.25 -8.61 5.02
N SER A 80 -16.15 -9.09 5.89
CA SER A 80 -17.46 -9.53 5.47
C SER A 80 -18.62 -8.71 6.05
N PHE A 81 -18.34 -7.79 6.98
CA PHE A 81 -19.30 -6.79 7.43
C PHE A 81 -19.25 -5.52 6.56
N GLY A 82 -20.37 -4.82 6.43
CA GLY A 82 -20.40 -3.53 5.77
C GLY A 82 -21.61 -3.25 4.89
N LEU A 83 -21.64 -2.05 4.32
CA LEU A 83 -22.77 -1.49 3.58
C LEU A 83 -23.30 -2.31 2.39
N PRO A 84 -22.48 -2.98 1.55
CA PRO A 84 -23.03 -3.65 0.38
C PRO A 84 -24.03 -4.77 0.71
N ALA A 85 -23.72 -5.57 1.73
CA ALA A 85 -24.62 -6.64 2.19
C ALA A 85 -25.87 -6.07 2.85
N GLU A 86 -25.71 -4.98 3.61
CA GLU A 86 -26.83 -4.30 4.23
C GLU A 86 -27.76 -3.66 3.18
N GLN A 87 -27.23 -3.00 2.16
CA GLN A 87 -28.01 -2.47 1.05
C GLN A 87 -28.77 -3.56 0.27
N TYR A 88 -28.17 -4.73 0.14
CA TYR A 88 -28.87 -5.90 -0.42
C TYR A 88 -30.05 -6.28 0.48
N ALA A 89 -29.85 -6.38 1.81
CA ALA A 89 -30.90 -6.69 2.76
C ALA A 89 -32.05 -5.67 2.74
N ILE A 90 -31.73 -4.37 2.69
CA ILE A 90 -32.73 -3.29 2.60
C ILE A 90 -33.57 -3.42 1.32
N LYS A 91 -32.94 -3.74 0.17
CA LYS A 91 -33.63 -3.86 -1.12
C LYS A 91 -34.49 -5.11 -1.26
N THR A 92 -34.07 -6.21 -0.65
CA THR A 92 -34.69 -7.54 -0.87
C THR A 92 -35.52 -8.04 0.30
N GLY A 93 -35.34 -7.47 1.51
CA GLY A 93 -35.92 -7.97 2.76
C GLY A 93 -35.25 -9.24 3.27
N ASN A 94 -34.17 -9.73 2.65
CA ASN A 94 -33.47 -10.94 3.07
C ASN A 94 -32.33 -10.61 4.04
N HIS A 95 -32.00 -11.55 4.93
CA HIS A 95 -30.87 -11.42 5.84
C HIS A 95 -29.55 -11.26 5.07
N PRO A 96 -28.65 -10.32 5.44
CA PRO A 96 -27.41 -10.04 4.69
C PRO A 96 -26.41 -11.18 4.70
N GLU A 97 -26.45 -12.09 5.68
CA GLU A 97 -25.54 -13.23 5.81
C GLU A 97 -25.53 -14.14 4.58
N GLY A 98 -26.71 -14.54 4.09
CA GLY A 98 -26.83 -15.44 2.93
C GLY A 98 -26.19 -14.84 1.66
N PHE A 99 -26.34 -13.54 1.45
CA PHE A 99 -25.68 -12.82 0.38
C PHE A 99 -24.16 -12.80 0.56
N THR A 100 -23.69 -12.51 1.77
CA THR A 100 -22.28 -12.45 2.13
C THR A 100 -21.60 -13.81 1.92
N LEU A 101 -22.19 -14.90 2.45
CA LEU A 101 -21.65 -16.26 2.28
C LEU A 101 -21.56 -16.68 0.83
N LYS A 102 -22.56 -16.35 -0.01
CA LYS A 102 -22.52 -16.63 -1.44
C LYS A 102 -21.37 -15.87 -2.13
N ASN A 103 -21.15 -14.64 -1.74
CA ASN A 103 -20.04 -13.85 -2.30
C ASN A 103 -18.68 -14.41 -1.86
N ILE A 104 -18.51 -14.82 -0.61
CA ILE A 104 -17.33 -15.51 -0.11
C ILE A 104 -17.03 -16.75 -0.95
N GLN A 105 -18.04 -17.58 -1.24
CA GLN A 105 -17.88 -18.76 -2.09
C GLN A 105 -17.40 -18.40 -3.50
N THR A 106 -17.92 -17.32 -4.08
CA THR A 106 -17.50 -16.85 -5.41
C THR A 106 -16.04 -16.41 -5.39
N PHE A 107 -15.65 -15.59 -4.41
CA PHE A 107 -14.27 -15.14 -4.25
C PHE A 107 -13.30 -16.30 -4.01
N THR A 108 -13.68 -17.24 -3.11
CA THR A 108 -12.87 -18.45 -2.84
C THR A 108 -12.65 -19.26 -4.10
N LYS A 109 -13.71 -19.46 -4.91
CA LYS A 109 -13.59 -20.16 -6.19
C LYS A 109 -12.62 -19.46 -7.15
N GLN A 110 -12.72 -18.14 -7.28
CA GLN A 110 -11.84 -17.35 -8.15
C GLN A 110 -10.39 -17.37 -7.65
N LEU A 111 -10.14 -17.24 -6.35
CA LEU A 111 -8.80 -17.31 -5.77
C LEU A 111 -8.16 -18.71 -5.95
N LYS A 112 -8.95 -19.78 -5.78
CA LYS A 112 -8.49 -21.16 -6.06
C LYS A 112 -8.20 -21.36 -7.55
N MET A 113 -9.03 -20.83 -8.44
CA MET A 113 -8.83 -20.89 -9.90
C MET A 113 -7.50 -20.21 -10.31
N LEU A 114 -7.08 -19.16 -9.64
CA LEU A 114 -5.81 -18.47 -9.88
C LEU A 114 -4.59 -19.23 -9.33
N GLY A 115 -4.80 -20.34 -8.62
CA GLY A 115 -3.74 -21.23 -8.17
C GLY A 115 -2.84 -20.68 -7.07
N PHE A 116 -3.35 -19.78 -6.20
CA PHE A 116 -2.60 -19.28 -5.07
C PHE A 116 -2.34 -20.35 -4.02
N SER A 117 -1.17 -20.33 -3.42
CA SER A 117 -0.77 -21.25 -2.35
C SER A 117 -1.25 -20.81 -0.96
N PHE A 118 -2.52 -20.44 -0.87
CA PHE A 118 -3.15 -20.09 0.40
C PHE A 118 -3.42 -21.33 1.25
N ASP A 119 -3.22 -21.18 2.54
CA ASP A 119 -3.67 -22.16 3.54
C ASP A 119 -5.15 -21.90 3.86
N TRP A 120 -6.03 -22.65 3.22
CA TRP A 120 -7.49 -22.52 3.36
C TRP A 120 -8.03 -23.03 4.70
N ASP A 121 -7.26 -23.82 5.47
CA ASP A 121 -7.61 -24.17 6.85
C ASP A 121 -7.54 -22.96 7.78
N LYS A 122 -6.76 -21.95 7.39
CA LYS A 122 -6.62 -20.70 8.13
C LYS A 122 -7.60 -19.60 7.71
N GLN A 123 -8.59 -19.92 6.87
CA GLN A 123 -9.59 -18.94 6.43
C GLN A 123 -10.38 -18.37 7.61
N VAL A 124 -10.54 -17.06 7.65
CA VAL A 124 -11.40 -16.33 8.57
C VAL A 124 -12.40 -15.45 7.82
N SER A 125 -13.51 -15.15 8.46
CA SER A 125 -14.50 -14.19 7.98
C SER A 125 -14.92 -13.29 9.15
N THR A 126 -14.87 -11.98 8.97
CA THR A 126 -15.18 -11.04 10.06
C THR A 126 -16.63 -11.14 10.55
N CYS A 127 -17.56 -11.65 9.73
CA CYS A 127 -18.94 -11.85 10.11
C CYS A 127 -19.22 -13.21 10.80
N ASP A 128 -18.22 -14.06 10.92
CA ASP A 128 -18.36 -15.32 11.66
C ASP A 128 -18.38 -15.06 13.17
N PRO A 129 -19.39 -15.58 13.92
CA PRO A 129 -19.45 -15.42 15.36
C PRO A 129 -18.20 -15.89 16.11
N SER A 130 -17.53 -16.93 15.63
CA SER A 130 -16.27 -17.42 16.22
C SER A 130 -15.10 -16.44 16.04
N PHE A 131 -15.17 -15.58 15.03
CA PHE A 131 -14.23 -14.49 14.80
C PHE A 131 -14.60 -13.25 15.60
N TYR A 132 -15.84 -12.70 15.41
CA TYR A 132 -16.18 -11.42 16.02
C TYR A 132 -16.40 -11.50 17.54
N LYS A 133 -16.55 -12.69 18.14
CA LYS A 133 -16.42 -12.90 19.58
C LYS A 133 -15.17 -12.20 20.13
N TRP A 134 -14.06 -12.32 19.44
CA TRP A 134 -12.79 -11.75 19.86
C TRP A 134 -12.67 -10.26 19.55
N THR A 135 -13.29 -9.77 18.48
CA THR A 135 -13.46 -8.33 18.26
C THR A 135 -14.22 -7.69 19.42
N GLN A 136 -15.32 -8.31 19.84
CA GLN A 136 -16.12 -7.88 20.99
C GLN A 136 -15.31 -7.94 22.30
N TRP A 137 -14.51 -8.99 22.47
CA TRP A 137 -13.66 -9.14 23.65
C TRP A 137 -12.58 -8.04 23.71
N ILE A 138 -11.92 -7.71 22.59
CA ILE A 138 -10.96 -6.62 22.55
C ILE A 138 -11.64 -5.28 22.88
N PHE A 139 -12.80 -5.00 22.30
CA PHE A 139 -13.57 -3.79 22.61
C PHE A 139 -13.93 -3.72 24.09
N LYS A 140 -14.36 -4.82 24.69
CA LYS A 140 -14.64 -4.92 26.13
C LYS A 140 -13.40 -4.55 26.96
N GLN A 141 -12.22 -5.08 26.61
CA GLN A 141 -10.98 -4.72 27.32
C GLN A 141 -10.67 -3.22 27.18
N LEU A 142 -10.81 -2.64 25.97
CA LEU A 142 -10.64 -1.21 25.74
C LEU A 142 -11.62 -0.36 26.57
N TYR A 143 -12.85 -0.84 26.74
CA TYR A 143 -13.86 -0.18 27.56
C TYR A 143 -13.50 -0.24 29.06
N GLU A 144 -13.13 -1.40 29.56
CA GLU A 144 -12.74 -1.59 30.97
C GLU A 144 -11.49 -0.77 31.34
N ASP A 145 -10.55 -0.57 30.41
CA ASP A 145 -9.35 0.28 30.58
C ASP A 145 -9.62 1.78 30.29
N GLY A 146 -10.87 2.16 29.98
CA GLY A 146 -11.26 3.56 29.74
C GLY A 146 -10.76 4.15 28.41
N LEU A 147 -10.34 3.31 27.47
CA LEU A 147 -9.93 3.71 26.13
C LEU A 147 -11.12 3.78 25.15
N ALA A 148 -12.11 2.93 25.32
CA ALA A 148 -13.40 3.09 24.63
C ALA A 148 -14.38 3.87 25.50
N ARG A 149 -14.91 4.98 24.97
CA ARG A 149 -15.77 5.94 25.70
C ARG A 149 -16.98 6.33 24.90
N TYR A 150 -18.09 6.61 25.59
CA TYR A 150 -19.33 7.10 24.99
C TYR A 150 -19.43 8.62 25.20
N VAL A 151 -19.21 9.40 24.16
CA VAL A 151 -19.05 10.87 24.26
C VAL A 151 -19.88 11.61 23.21
N ASP A 152 -20.20 12.88 23.49
CA ASP A 152 -20.91 13.76 22.55
C ASP A 152 -19.88 14.49 21.68
N ILE A 153 -19.87 14.19 20.38
CA ILE A 153 -18.89 14.72 19.44
C ILE A 153 -19.52 15.09 18.07
N PRO A 154 -18.92 16.02 17.33
CA PRO A 154 -19.32 16.29 15.96
C PRO A 154 -18.90 15.15 15.03
N VAL A 155 -19.87 14.56 14.32
CA VAL A 155 -19.69 13.43 13.40
C VAL A 155 -20.10 13.79 11.98
N ASN A 156 -19.66 13.01 11.02
CA ASN A 156 -20.10 13.09 9.64
C ASN A 156 -21.35 12.24 9.47
N TRP A 157 -22.51 12.85 9.38
CA TRP A 157 -23.80 12.20 9.26
C TRP A 157 -24.28 12.19 7.83
N CYS A 158 -24.66 11.01 7.34
CA CYS A 158 -25.33 10.85 6.05
C CYS A 158 -26.78 10.41 6.29
N GLU A 159 -27.74 11.27 5.97
CA GLU A 159 -29.15 11.03 6.25
C GLU A 159 -29.72 9.89 5.38
N GLU A 160 -29.32 9.84 4.11
CA GLU A 160 -29.78 8.82 3.16
C GLU A 160 -29.27 7.42 3.51
N LEU A 161 -28.06 7.32 4.06
CA LEU A 161 -27.50 6.05 4.55
C LEU A 161 -27.91 5.78 6.00
N GLY A 162 -28.44 6.78 6.72
CA GLY A 162 -28.88 6.68 8.11
C GLY A 162 -27.76 6.36 9.09
N THR A 163 -26.51 6.74 8.80
CA THR A 163 -25.35 6.35 9.60
C THR A 163 -24.26 7.43 9.63
N VAL A 164 -23.40 7.35 10.63
CA VAL A 164 -22.14 8.09 10.72
C VAL A 164 -21.11 7.48 9.78
N LEU A 165 -20.38 8.33 9.10
CA LEU A 165 -19.29 7.97 8.19
C LEU A 165 -17.94 8.39 8.75
N ALA A 166 -16.93 7.56 8.55
CA ALA A 166 -15.54 7.93 8.77
C ALA A 166 -15.07 8.92 7.68
N ASN A 167 -13.95 9.61 7.90
CA ASN A 167 -13.45 10.59 6.93
C ASN A 167 -13.04 9.96 5.60
N ASP A 168 -12.55 8.74 5.62
CA ASP A 168 -12.17 7.93 4.46
C ASP A 168 -13.37 7.39 3.66
N GLU A 169 -14.58 7.40 4.26
CA GLU A 169 -15.84 7.07 3.59
C GLU A 169 -16.49 8.28 2.86
N ILE A 170 -15.79 9.44 2.83
CA ILE A 170 -16.30 10.70 2.26
C ILE A 170 -15.40 11.18 1.14
N ILE A 171 -15.98 11.40 -0.02
CA ILE A 171 -15.31 12.01 -1.18
C ILE A 171 -16.12 13.24 -1.58
N ASP A 172 -15.47 14.38 -1.62
CA ASP A 172 -16.07 15.63 -2.05
C ASP A 172 -17.36 16.03 -1.29
N GLY A 173 -17.34 15.86 0.05
CA GLY A 173 -18.50 16.20 0.91
C GLY A 173 -19.69 15.26 0.75
N LYS A 174 -19.50 14.14 0.03
CA LYS A 174 -20.50 13.11 -0.22
C LYS A 174 -20.00 11.76 0.23
N SER A 175 -20.93 10.84 0.55
CA SER A 175 -20.58 9.47 0.80
C SER A 175 -19.91 8.84 -0.42
N GLU A 176 -18.80 8.14 -0.25
CA GLU A 176 -18.13 7.38 -1.31
C GLU A 176 -19.14 6.46 -2.03
N ARG A 177 -20.03 5.86 -1.25
CA ARG A 177 -21.09 4.99 -1.76
C ARG A 177 -22.41 5.76 -1.86
N GLY A 178 -22.95 5.81 -3.06
CA GLY A 178 -24.23 6.45 -3.37
C GLY A 178 -24.11 7.95 -3.67
N GLY A 179 -23.02 8.62 -3.36
CA GLY A 179 -22.81 10.04 -3.64
C GLY A 179 -23.76 10.96 -2.89
N PHE A 180 -24.23 10.54 -1.69
CA PHE A 180 -25.19 11.30 -0.89
C PHE A 180 -24.52 12.40 -0.07
N PRO A 181 -25.20 13.53 0.16
CA PRO A 181 -24.68 14.61 0.98
C PRO A 181 -24.33 14.15 2.40
N VAL A 182 -23.23 14.67 2.93
CA VAL A 182 -22.77 14.42 4.31
C VAL A 182 -22.75 15.74 5.06
N ILE A 183 -23.35 15.76 6.25
CA ILE A 183 -23.42 16.95 7.12
C ILE A 183 -22.68 16.73 8.44
N ARG A 184 -22.22 17.80 9.06
CA ARG A 184 -21.71 17.77 10.45
C ARG A 184 -22.87 17.83 11.42
N LYS A 185 -22.90 16.88 12.37
CA LYS A 185 -23.94 16.80 13.41
C LYS A 185 -23.33 16.34 14.73
N ASN A 186 -23.71 16.96 15.83
CA ASN A 186 -23.32 16.48 17.17
C ASN A 186 -24.17 15.26 17.54
N MET A 187 -23.51 14.18 17.90
CA MET A 187 -24.15 12.93 18.34
C MET A 187 -23.32 12.25 19.42
N LYS A 188 -24.00 11.56 20.33
CA LYS A 188 -23.32 10.66 21.26
C LYS A 188 -22.81 9.44 20.49
N GLN A 189 -21.53 9.14 20.65
CA GLN A 189 -20.86 8.08 19.91
C GLN A 189 -19.85 7.35 20.80
N TRP A 190 -19.68 6.05 20.51
CA TRP A 190 -18.52 5.31 20.98
C TRP A 190 -17.29 5.77 20.23
N VAL A 191 -16.23 6.07 20.96
CA VAL A 191 -14.92 6.44 20.42
C VAL A 191 -13.84 5.62 21.09
N ILE A 192 -12.76 5.36 20.33
CA ILE A 192 -11.52 4.78 20.86
C ILE A 192 -10.45 5.87 20.90
N ASP A 193 -9.79 6.00 22.05
CA ASP A 193 -8.77 7.02 22.32
C ASP A 193 -7.41 6.63 21.71
N ILE A 194 -7.33 6.65 20.36
CA ILE A 194 -6.06 6.43 19.63
C ILE A 194 -4.99 7.46 20.03
N PRO A 195 -5.30 8.75 20.28
CA PRO A 195 -4.31 9.74 20.71
C PRO A 195 -3.39 9.30 21.85
N LYS A 196 -3.87 8.47 22.77
CA LYS A 196 -3.01 7.91 23.84
C LYS A 196 -1.82 7.09 23.35
N TYR A 197 -1.90 6.55 22.13
CA TYR A 197 -0.86 5.72 21.51
C TYR A 197 0.00 6.49 20.50
N ALA A 198 -0.28 7.77 20.26
CA ALA A 198 0.32 8.54 19.18
C ALA A 198 1.85 8.54 19.19
N GLU A 199 2.48 8.83 20.33
CA GLU A 199 3.96 8.85 20.44
C GLU A 199 4.56 7.47 20.15
N ARG A 200 3.92 6.41 20.63
CA ARG A 200 4.37 5.03 20.38
C ARG A 200 4.20 4.64 18.92
N LEU A 201 3.07 5.03 18.31
CA LEU A 201 2.81 4.79 16.88
C LEU A 201 3.83 5.50 16.00
N LEU A 202 4.30 6.68 16.41
CA LEU A 202 5.35 7.41 15.71
C LEU A 202 6.72 6.76 15.90
N ALA A 203 7.09 6.45 17.14
CA ALA A 203 8.35 5.78 17.42
C ALA A 203 8.48 4.43 16.70
N GLY A 204 7.38 3.67 16.61
CA GLY A 204 7.35 2.39 15.89
C GLY A 204 7.61 2.48 14.40
N LEU A 205 7.44 3.65 13.77
CA LEU A 205 7.74 3.82 12.35
C LEU A 205 9.23 3.67 12.03
N GLU A 206 10.10 3.89 13.02
CA GLU A 206 11.55 3.70 12.87
C GLU A 206 11.98 2.22 12.94
N GLU A 207 11.10 1.36 13.44
CA GLU A 207 11.38 -0.08 13.63
C GLU A 207 10.92 -0.93 12.41
N VAL A 208 10.23 -0.34 11.42
CA VAL A 208 9.57 -1.06 10.32
C VAL A 208 10.14 -0.70 8.95
N ASP A 209 10.21 -1.70 8.06
CA ASP A 209 10.60 -1.56 6.65
C ASP A 209 9.37 -1.24 5.79
N TRP A 210 8.93 0.02 5.86
CA TRP A 210 7.75 0.51 5.16
C TRP A 210 8.12 1.59 4.14
N PRO A 211 7.31 1.78 3.07
CA PRO A 211 7.50 2.87 2.12
C PRO A 211 7.56 4.22 2.83
N GLU A 212 8.55 5.04 2.50
CA GLU A 212 8.75 6.33 3.17
C GLU A 212 7.53 7.24 3.02
N SER A 213 6.84 7.21 1.88
CA SER A 213 5.59 7.94 1.66
C SER A 213 4.51 7.60 2.70
N THR A 214 4.39 6.32 3.08
CA THR A 214 3.46 5.88 4.12
C THR A 214 3.89 6.35 5.51
N LYS A 215 5.19 6.23 5.82
CA LYS A 215 5.75 6.75 7.08
C LYS A 215 5.52 8.26 7.20
N GLU A 216 5.76 9.01 6.13
CA GLU A 216 5.53 10.46 6.11
C GLU A 216 4.06 10.83 6.32
N ILE A 217 3.13 10.12 5.67
CA ILE A 217 1.69 10.33 5.90
C ILE A 217 1.37 10.14 7.39
N GLN A 218 1.96 9.14 8.04
CA GLN A 218 1.74 8.89 9.46
C GLN A 218 2.55 9.82 10.39
N ARG A 219 3.75 10.27 10.00
CA ARG A 219 4.53 11.29 10.74
C ARG A 219 3.92 12.68 10.64
N ASN A 220 3.21 13.02 9.58
CA ASN A 220 2.56 14.33 9.38
C ASN A 220 1.51 14.69 10.46
N TRP A 221 1.41 13.91 11.51
CA TRP A 221 0.63 14.22 12.72
C TRP A 221 1.44 14.96 13.79
N ILE A 222 2.79 15.02 13.68
CA ILE A 222 3.63 15.86 14.51
C ILE A 222 3.99 17.11 13.73
N GLY A 223 3.83 18.26 14.38
CA GLY A 223 4.27 19.54 13.87
C GLY A 223 4.58 20.52 14.99
N ALA A 224 4.76 21.74 14.63
CA ALA A 224 4.94 22.86 15.54
C ALA A 224 3.73 23.78 15.52
N HIS A 225 3.32 24.27 16.67
CA HIS A 225 2.63 25.53 16.80
C HIS A 225 3.66 26.64 16.72
N VAL A 226 3.45 27.59 15.82
CA VAL A 226 4.29 28.78 15.67
C VAL A 226 3.44 30.01 15.82
N ASP A 227 3.80 30.88 16.74
CA ASP A 227 3.10 32.13 17.04
C ASP A 227 3.65 33.27 16.19
N PHE A 228 2.78 33.90 15.42
CA PHE A 228 3.07 35.09 14.64
C PHE A 228 2.43 36.32 15.32
N LYS A 229 3.24 37.27 15.75
CA LYS A 229 2.76 38.56 16.25
C LYS A 229 2.28 39.41 15.07
N VAL A 230 1.18 40.15 15.26
CA VAL A 230 0.68 41.06 14.25
C VAL A 230 1.36 42.41 14.45
N ASP A 231 1.99 42.95 13.41
CA ASP A 231 2.71 44.21 13.48
C ASP A 231 1.76 45.40 13.79
N GLY A 232 2.07 46.15 14.85
CA GLY A 232 1.25 47.29 15.31
C GLY A 232 0.02 46.92 16.13
N TYR A 233 -0.15 45.64 16.48
CA TYR A 233 -1.20 45.13 17.35
C TYR A 233 -0.62 44.31 18.50
N ASP A 234 -1.36 44.22 19.60
CA ASP A 234 -0.99 43.30 20.72
C ASP A 234 -1.41 41.85 20.45
N ASP A 235 -2.02 41.60 19.33
CA ASP A 235 -2.53 40.30 18.93
C ASP A 235 -1.47 39.43 18.30
N LYS A 236 -1.69 38.11 18.42
CA LYS A 236 -0.96 37.07 17.72
C LYS A 236 -1.93 36.02 17.18
N PHE A 237 -1.52 35.29 16.18
CA PHE A 237 -2.18 34.07 15.77
C PHE A 237 -1.19 32.94 15.73
N THR A 238 -1.67 31.74 15.92
CA THR A 238 -0.84 30.53 15.91
C THR A 238 -1.09 29.78 14.61
N VAL A 239 -0.04 29.35 13.95
CA VAL A 239 -0.14 28.42 12.82
C VAL A 239 0.32 27.03 13.27
N PHE A 240 -0.29 26.00 12.71
CA PHE A 240 0.24 24.65 12.80
C PHE A 240 0.98 24.31 11.52
N THR A 241 2.21 23.80 11.64
CA THR A 241 3.00 23.33 10.51
C THR A 241 3.77 22.08 10.83
N THR A 242 3.81 21.14 9.87
CA THR A 242 4.67 19.94 9.94
C THR A 242 6.09 20.21 9.42
N ARG A 243 6.32 21.39 8.85
CA ARG A 243 7.55 21.85 8.25
C ARG A 243 8.05 23.14 8.91
N CYS A 244 8.18 23.13 10.25
CA CYS A 244 8.73 24.27 10.98
C CYS A 244 10.18 24.58 10.59
N ASP A 245 10.92 23.60 10.07
CA ASP A 245 12.26 23.72 9.51
C ASP A 245 12.34 24.74 8.36
N THR A 246 11.24 24.96 7.62
CA THR A 246 11.18 25.87 6.48
C THR A 246 10.74 27.32 6.85
N LEU A 247 10.58 27.62 8.13
CA LEU A 247 10.05 28.90 8.63
C LEU A 247 10.82 30.15 8.13
N PHE A 248 12.13 30.03 7.87
CA PHE A 248 12.93 31.09 7.27
C PHE A 248 12.47 31.47 5.85
N GLY A 249 11.83 30.53 5.13
CA GLY A 249 11.26 30.72 3.79
C GLY A 249 9.81 31.20 3.79
N ALA A 250 9.20 31.40 4.94
CA ALA A 250 7.85 31.91 5.03
C ALA A 250 7.81 33.41 4.63
N THR A 251 7.10 33.71 3.55
CA THR A 251 7.03 35.04 2.95
C THR A 251 5.66 35.71 3.05
N TYR A 252 4.64 34.98 3.47
CA TYR A 252 3.31 35.50 3.81
C TYR A 252 2.57 34.55 4.75
N CYS A 253 1.52 35.05 5.37
CA CYS A 253 0.56 34.25 6.14
C CYS A 253 -0.82 34.35 5.52
N VAL A 254 -1.64 33.32 5.69
CA VAL A 254 -3.03 33.30 5.24
C VAL A 254 -3.94 32.91 6.40
N LEU A 255 -4.95 33.72 6.64
CA LEU A 255 -6.03 33.41 7.57
C LEU A 255 -7.26 32.89 6.81
N ALA A 256 -8.01 32.04 7.46
CA ALA A 256 -9.33 31.65 6.98
C ALA A 256 -10.24 32.91 6.94
N PRO A 257 -11.14 33.04 5.97
CA PRO A 257 -12.08 34.16 5.89
C PRO A 257 -12.89 34.35 7.21
N GLU A 258 -13.17 33.27 7.90
CA GLU A 258 -13.95 33.24 9.17
C GLU A 258 -13.08 33.42 10.42
N HIS A 259 -11.78 33.65 10.28
CA HIS A 259 -10.89 33.81 11.44
C HIS A 259 -11.20 35.10 12.22
N GLU A 260 -11.29 34.99 13.55
CA GLU A 260 -11.70 36.12 14.45
C GLU A 260 -10.85 37.39 14.31
N LEU A 261 -9.58 37.27 13.94
CA LEU A 261 -8.69 38.42 13.76
C LEU A 261 -8.95 39.20 12.45
N VAL A 262 -9.59 38.62 11.46
CA VAL A 262 -9.75 39.26 10.13
C VAL A 262 -10.44 40.62 10.25
N GLU A 263 -11.57 40.67 10.96
CA GLU A 263 -12.28 41.92 11.14
C GLU A 263 -11.48 42.93 11.97
N LYS A 264 -10.72 42.45 12.97
CA LYS A 264 -9.97 43.28 13.92
C LYS A 264 -8.74 43.95 13.32
N ILE A 265 -7.98 43.25 12.50
CA ILE A 265 -6.67 43.68 11.97
C ILE A 265 -6.73 44.16 10.52
N THR A 266 -7.88 44.06 9.85
CA THR A 266 -8.05 44.64 8.49
C THR A 266 -7.93 46.14 8.53
N THR A 267 -7.01 46.69 7.75
CA THR A 267 -6.81 48.14 7.68
C THR A 267 -8.00 48.90 7.07
N PRO A 268 -8.25 50.15 7.45
CA PRO A 268 -9.43 50.91 6.97
C PRO A 268 -9.58 50.98 5.45
N ASP A 269 -8.46 51.08 4.72
CA ASP A 269 -8.40 51.15 3.26
C ASP A 269 -8.72 49.81 2.59
N LYS A 270 -8.64 48.69 3.32
CA LYS A 270 -8.92 47.33 2.83
C LYS A 270 -10.28 46.78 3.19
N LYS A 271 -11.05 47.48 4.05
CA LYS A 271 -12.32 46.96 4.59
C LYS A 271 -13.34 46.58 3.51
N ASP A 272 -13.49 47.39 2.48
CA ASP A 272 -14.50 47.14 1.44
C ASP A 272 -14.09 45.93 0.56
N GLU A 273 -12.82 45.83 0.22
CA GLU A 273 -12.27 44.72 -0.57
C GLU A 273 -12.36 43.36 0.20
N VAL A 274 -12.00 43.40 1.48
CA VAL A 274 -12.09 42.25 2.38
C VAL A 274 -13.56 41.83 2.54
N LYS A 275 -14.46 42.76 2.80
CA LYS A 275 -15.90 42.47 2.96
C LYS A 275 -16.49 41.83 1.71
N ALA A 276 -16.19 42.35 0.53
CA ALA A 276 -16.65 41.77 -0.73
C ALA A 276 -16.14 40.33 -0.93
N TYR A 277 -14.89 40.07 -0.53
CA TYR A 277 -14.32 38.71 -0.60
C TYR A 277 -14.95 37.76 0.41
N LEU A 278 -15.18 38.18 1.63
CA LEU A 278 -15.89 37.41 2.67
C LEU A 278 -17.30 37.01 2.20
N ASP A 279 -18.05 37.93 1.58
CA ASP A 279 -19.39 37.67 1.04
C ASP A 279 -19.34 36.57 -0.06
N VAL A 280 -18.31 36.59 -0.92
CA VAL A 280 -18.08 35.53 -1.93
C VAL A 280 -17.73 34.20 -1.28
N CYS A 281 -16.83 34.20 -0.28
CA CYS A 281 -16.45 32.96 0.41
C CYS A 281 -17.62 32.33 1.16
N ALA A 282 -18.51 33.11 1.75
CA ALA A 282 -19.70 32.62 2.46
C ALA A 282 -20.67 31.82 1.55
N THR A 283 -20.60 32.03 0.22
CA THR A 283 -21.45 31.30 -0.73
C THR A 283 -20.83 29.98 -1.21
N LYS A 284 -19.57 29.73 -0.90
CA LYS A 284 -18.84 28.55 -1.34
C LYS A 284 -18.91 27.43 -0.29
N SER A 285 -19.11 26.20 -0.73
CA SER A 285 -18.94 25.02 0.10
C SER A 285 -17.44 24.78 0.43
N GLU A 286 -17.16 24.06 1.51
CA GLU A 286 -15.78 23.68 1.87
C GLU A 286 -15.08 22.94 0.71
N LEU A 287 -15.84 22.16 -0.06
CA LEU A 287 -15.36 21.44 -1.22
C LEU A 287 -14.88 22.38 -2.34
N GLU A 288 -15.73 23.34 -2.73
CA GLU A 288 -15.37 24.34 -3.74
C GLU A 288 -14.17 25.17 -3.33
N ARG A 289 -13.91 25.28 -2.04
CA ARG A 289 -12.76 26.00 -1.46
C ARG A 289 -11.47 25.21 -1.52
N THR A 290 -11.51 23.87 -1.41
CA THR A 290 -10.33 22.99 -1.31
C THR A 290 -9.91 22.34 -2.63
N GLU A 291 -10.60 22.57 -3.73
CA GLU A 291 -10.31 21.99 -5.04
C GLU A 291 -8.91 22.38 -5.55
N LEU A 292 -8.01 21.38 -5.73
CA LEU A 292 -6.59 21.59 -6.01
C LEU A 292 -6.30 22.30 -7.36
N ASN A 293 -7.16 22.11 -8.36
CA ASN A 293 -6.97 22.64 -9.71
C ASN A 293 -7.62 24.01 -9.96
N LYS A 294 -8.15 24.64 -8.90
CA LYS A 294 -8.82 25.94 -9.00
C LYS A 294 -7.82 27.09 -8.99
N GLU A 295 -8.14 28.14 -9.73
CA GLU A 295 -7.41 29.39 -9.67
C GLU A 295 -7.38 29.94 -8.22
N LYS A 296 -6.18 30.18 -7.69
CA LYS A 296 -6.03 30.65 -6.30
C LYS A 296 -6.55 32.08 -6.18
N THR A 297 -7.42 32.30 -5.22
CA THR A 297 -8.01 33.63 -4.90
C THR A 297 -7.61 34.04 -3.49
N GLY A 298 -7.54 35.34 -3.24
CA GLY A 298 -7.23 35.88 -1.92
C GLY A 298 -7.17 37.39 -1.95
N VAL A 299 -7.25 38.00 -0.77
CA VAL A 299 -7.20 39.45 -0.56
C VAL A 299 -6.18 39.79 0.54
N PHE A 300 -5.32 40.76 0.28
CA PHE A 300 -4.41 41.30 1.29
C PHE A 300 -5.19 42.18 2.24
N ILE A 301 -5.11 41.91 3.55
CA ILE A 301 -5.92 42.65 4.56
C ILE A 301 -5.28 43.94 5.04
N GLY A 302 -4.12 44.34 4.53
CA GLY A 302 -3.38 45.54 4.89
C GLY A 302 -2.45 45.37 6.11
N ALA A 303 -2.57 44.32 6.89
CA ALA A 303 -1.75 44.00 8.06
C ALA A 303 -0.59 43.06 7.74
N TYR A 304 0.43 43.10 8.61
CA TYR A 304 1.63 42.24 8.48
C TYR A 304 1.81 41.38 9.74
N ALA A 305 2.29 40.18 9.55
CA ALA A 305 2.81 39.32 10.62
C ALA A 305 4.32 39.49 10.75
N ILE A 306 4.85 39.27 11.94
CA ILE A 306 6.30 39.25 12.20
C ILE A 306 6.75 37.77 12.21
N ASN A 307 7.58 37.42 11.26
CA ASN A 307 8.20 36.07 11.22
C ASN A 307 9.12 35.92 12.44
N PRO A 308 8.86 34.95 13.35
CA PRO A 308 9.58 34.88 14.62
C PRO A 308 11.07 34.61 14.49
N VAL A 309 11.51 33.87 13.45
CA VAL A 309 12.93 33.46 13.33
C VAL A 309 13.85 34.53 12.76
N ASN A 310 13.31 35.53 12.02
CA ASN A 310 14.14 36.54 11.35
C ASN A 310 13.63 37.98 11.54
N GLY A 311 12.50 38.16 12.22
CA GLY A 311 11.90 39.49 12.52
C GLY A 311 11.33 40.21 11.28
N LYS A 312 11.27 39.57 10.11
CA LYS A 312 10.73 40.20 8.89
C LYS A 312 9.22 40.33 8.98
N LYS A 313 8.73 41.45 8.47
CA LYS A 313 7.30 41.70 8.26
C LYS A 313 6.85 41.01 6.99
N ILE A 314 5.89 40.11 7.11
CA ILE A 314 5.30 39.33 5.99
C ILE A 314 3.80 39.65 5.91
N PRO A 315 3.22 39.86 4.70
CA PRO A 315 1.84 40.26 4.56
C PRO A 315 0.86 39.17 5.02
N ILE A 316 -0.26 39.59 5.61
CA ILE A 316 -1.37 38.72 6.01
C ILE A 316 -2.46 38.81 4.94
N TRP A 317 -2.79 37.68 4.37
CA TRP A 317 -3.84 37.49 3.38
C TRP A 317 -5.03 36.73 3.98
N ILE A 318 -6.20 36.86 3.38
CA ILE A 318 -7.29 35.91 3.53
C ILE A 318 -7.46 35.14 2.22
N SER A 319 -7.77 33.86 2.31
CA SER A 319 -8.02 33.04 1.14
C SER A 319 -9.00 31.94 1.45
N ASP A 320 -9.82 31.59 0.46
CA ASP A 320 -10.86 30.57 0.57
C ASP A 320 -10.31 29.14 0.72
N TYR A 321 -9.05 28.88 0.39
CA TYR A 321 -8.45 27.56 0.57
C TYR A 321 -8.00 27.27 2.03
N VAL A 322 -8.03 28.26 2.91
CA VAL A 322 -7.79 28.08 4.35
C VAL A 322 -9.14 27.97 5.07
N LEU A 323 -9.32 26.91 5.83
CA LEU A 323 -10.59 26.62 6.52
C LEU A 323 -10.46 26.88 8.01
N ALA A 324 -11.42 27.61 8.61
CA ALA A 324 -11.44 27.91 10.05
C ALA A 324 -11.58 26.63 10.92
N GLY A 325 -12.26 25.60 10.41
CA GLY A 325 -12.45 24.32 11.11
C GLY A 325 -11.24 23.38 11.00
N TYR A 326 -10.15 23.82 10.35
CA TYR A 326 -8.98 23.00 10.08
C TYR A 326 -7.72 23.60 10.71
N GLY A 327 -7.14 22.90 11.71
CA GLY A 327 -6.01 23.43 12.47
C GLY A 327 -6.37 24.66 13.28
N THR A 328 -5.59 25.71 13.13
CA THR A 328 -5.77 27.00 13.81
C THR A 328 -6.56 28.02 12.97
N GLY A 329 -7.01 27.66 11.77
CA GLY A 329 -7.59 28.60 10.81
C GLY A 329 -6.57 29.58 10.22
N ALA A 330 -5.29 29.33 10.40
CA ALA A 330 -4.17 30.14 9.91
C ALA A 330 -3.05 29.25 9.36
N ILE A 331 -2.37 29.69 8.32
CA ILE A 331 -1.18 29.00 7.79
C ILE A 331 -0.04 30.01 7.57
N MET A 332 1.18 29.55 7.71
CA MET A 332 2.35 30.18 7.11
C MET A 332 2.55 29.62 5.69
N ALA A 333 2.98 30.43 4.78
CA ALA A 333 3.19 30.03 3.39
C ALA A 333 4.67 30.10 3.01
N VAL A 334 5.15 29.00 2.42
CA VAL A 334 6.56 28.82 2.00
C VAL A 334 6.59 28.55 0.49
N PRO A 335 6.49 29.60 -0.35
CA PRO A 335 6.30 29.43 -1.80
C PRO A 335 7.40 28.63 -2.51
N ALA A 336 8.62 28.64 -2.01
CA ALA A 336 9.71 27.91 -2.61
C ALA A 336 9.54 26.37 -2.51
N HIS A 337 8.73 25.89 -1.56
CA HIS A 337 8.65 24.48 -1.17
C HIS A 337 7.24 23.90 -1.09
N ASP A 338 6.22 24.65 -1.53
CA ASP A 338 4.83 24.19 -1.65
C ASP A 338 4.19 24.71 -2.94
N ASP A 339 3.60 23.82 -3.75
CA ASP A 339 3.03 24.17 -5.06
C ASP A 339 1.85 25.14 -4.98
N ARG A 340 1.02 25.06 -3.91
CA ARG A 340 -0.12 25.97 -3.71
C ARG A 340 0.40 27.36 -3.37
N ASP A 341 1.35 27.40 -2.44
CA ASP A 341 1.95 28.65 -1.99
C ASP A 341 2.73 29.32 -3.13
N TYR A 342 3.41 28.51 -3.97
CA TYR A 342 4.09 28.97 -5.16
C TYR A 342 3.14 29.62 -6.18
N ALA A 343 2.04 28.92 -6.49
CA ALA A 343 1.04 29.43 -7.44
C ALA A 343 0.41 30.75 -6.93
N PHE A 344 0.13 30.82 -5.63
CA PHE A 344 -0.40 32.02 -4.99
C PHE A 344 0.63 33.17 -5.03
N ALA A 345 1.87 32.91 -4.63
CA ALA A 345 2.93 33.92 -4.63
C ALA A 345 3.20 34.48 -6.03
N LYS A 346 3.25 33.61 -7.05
CA LYS A 346 3.41 34.04 -8.47
C LYS A 346 2.24 34.93 -8.92
N LYS A 347 1.02 34.60 -8.56
CA LYS A 347 -0.17 35.38 -8.93
C LYS A 347 -0.17 36.76 -8.30
N PHE A 348 0.20 36.86 -7.03
CA PHE A 348 0.12 38.11 -6.27
C PHE A 348 1.47 38.86 -6.15
N GLY A 349 2.51 38.38 -6.81
CA GLY A 349 3.84 39.03 -6.82
C GLY A 349 4.56 39.01 -5.48
N ILE A 350 4.39 37.95 -4.68
CA ILE A 350 5.04 37.76 -3.38
C ILE A 350 6.40 37.10 -3.57
N ASP A 351 7.37 37.45 -2.73
CA ASP A 351 8.72 36.90 -2.78
C ASP A 351 8.75 35.37 -2.59
N ILE A 352 9.65 34.70 -3.32
CA ILE A 352 9.90 33.25 -3.23
C ILE A 352 11.33 33.04 -2.78
N ILE A 353 11.53 32.55 -1.57
CA ILE A 353 12.84 32.38 -0.93
C ILE A 353 13.14 30.91 -0.74
N PRO A 354 14.14 30.33 -1.47
CA PRO A 354 14.53 28.94 -1.28
C PRO A 354 15.26 28.78 0.06
N VAL A 355 14.86 27.76 0.84
CA VAL A 355 15.48 27.40 2.12
C VAL A 355 15.96 25.93 2.15
N LEU A 356 15.74 25.19 1.07
CA LEU A 356 16.28 23.86 0.83
C LEU A 356 17.10 23.88 -0.48
N GLU A 357 18.22 23.17 -0.48
CA GLU A 357 19.05 22.98 -1.66
C GLU A 357 18.36 22.03 -2.65
N GLY A 358 18.30 22.40 -3.92
CA GLY A 358 17.70 21.61 -5.02
C GLY A 358 16.89 22.51 -5.94
N GLY A 359 16.48 22.01 -7.09
CA GLY A 359 15.56 22.62 -8.03
C GLY A 359 15.84 24.08 -8.45
N ASP A 360 15.04 24.57 -9.40
CA ASP A 360 15.06 25.95 -9.85
C ASP A 360 13.72 26.64 -9.48
N VAL A 361 13.67 27.22 -8.29
CA VAL A 361 12.46 27.88 -7.76
C VAL A 361 12.00 29.10 -8.57
N THR A 362 12.75 29.52 -9.60
CA THR A 362 12.27 30.55 -10.53
C THR A 362 11.24 29.99 -11.51
N LYS A 363 11.24 28.68 -11.74
CA LYS A 363 10.34 27.96 -12.66
C LYS A 363 9.19 27.27 -11.97
N GLU A 364 9.48 26.55 -10.87
CA GLU A 364 8.52 25.76 -10.11
C GLU A 364 8.93 25.63 -8.65
N ALA A 365 8.03 25.24 -7.75
CA ALA A 365 8.35 24.92 -6.37
C ALA A 365 9.24 23.67 -6.29
N TRP A 366 10.19 23.67 -5.36
CA TRP A 366 10.96 22.49 -5.00
C TRP A 366 10.32 21.81 -3.80
N THR A 367 9.52 20.79 -4.04
CA THR A 367 8.72 20.09 -3.01
C THR A 367 9.43 18.90 -2.39
N GLN A 368 10.64 18.55 -2.88
CA GLN A 368 11.44 17.47 -2.32
C GLN A 368 12.30 17.98 -1.15
N ASP A 369 12.79 17.07 -0.33
CA ASP A 369 13.71 17.40 0.74
C ASP A 369 15.09 17.81 0.18
N GLY A 370 15.87 18.50 1.00
CA GLY A 370 17.21 18.96 0.67
C GLY A 370 17.92 19.47 1.93
N VAL A 371 19.21 19.74 1.80
CA VAL A 371 20.00 20.38 2.86
C VAL A 371 19.53 21.82 3.04
N HIS A 372 19.41 22.29 4.28
CA HIS A 372 18.94 23.65 4.58
C HIS A 372 19.96 24.70 4.16
N ILE A 373 19.45 25.72 3.45
CA ILE A 373 20.17 26.93 3.02
C ILE A 373 19.36 28.18 3.39
N ASN A 374 19.96 29.35 3.45
CA ASN A 374 19.30 30.61 3.79
C ASN A 374 18.47 30.57 5.09
N SER A 375 18.83 29.69 6.02
CA SER A 375 18.07 29.35 7.23
C SER A 375 18.92 29.51 8.51
N ASP A 376 19.91 30.39 8.52
CA ASP A 376 20.76 30.76 9.65
C ASP A 376 21.31 29.51 10.39
N PHE A 377 20.86 29.30 11.65
CA PHE A 377 21.30 28.18 12.51
C PHE A 377 20.91 26.77 11.99
N LEU A 378 20.03 26.67 10.97
CA LEU A 378 19.65 25.42 10.35
C LEU A 378 20.49 25.09 9.09
N ASN A 379 21.30 26.04 8.59
CA ASN A 379 22.08 25.81 7.38
C ASN A 379 22.97 24.57 7.49
N GLY A 380 22.95 23.73 6.47
CA GLY A 380 23.74 22.50 6.39
C GLY A 380 23.11 21.29 7.09
N LEU A 381 21.98 21.43 7.77
CA LEU A 381 21.26 20.33 8.42
C LEU A 381 20.33 19.62 7.44
N ASP A 382 20.11 18.34 7.68
CA ASP A 382 19.03 17.60 7.04
C ASP A 382 17.66 17.97 7.63
N LYS A 383 16.59 17.40 7.06
CA LYS A 383 15.20 17.70 7.44
C LYS A 383 14.92 17.43 8.92
N GLN A 384 15.31 16.25 9.43
CA GLN A 384 14.97 15.83 10.80
C GLN A 384 15.77 16.63 11.82
N GLU A 385 17.07 16.78 11.59
CA GLU A 385 17.93 17.61 12.45
C GLU A 385 17.45 19.07 12.52
N ALA A 386 17.00 19.61 11.37
CA ALA A 386 16.47 20.96 11.30
C ALA A 386 15.12 21.12 12.02
N ILE A 387 14.22 20.16 11.90
CA ILE A 387 12.93 20.16 12.63
C ILE A 387 13.19 20.12 14.14
N ASP A 388 14.03 19.20 14.61
CA ASP A 388 14.30 19.05 16.04
C ASP A 388 14.94 20.33 16.62
N LYS A 389 15.93 20.89 15.92
CA LYS A 389 16.58 22.14 16.33
C LYS A 389 15.67 23.36 16.29
N MET A 390 14.76 23.42 15.31
CA MET A 390 13.76 24.47 15.23
C MET A 390 12.74 24.36 16.36
N LEU A 391 12.31 23.17 16.72
CA LEU A 391 11.39 22.95 17.84
C LEU A 391 12.00 23.43 19.15
N ASP A 392 13.25 23.05 19.43
CA ASP A 392 13.98 23.50 20.61
C ASP A 392 14.08 25.05 20.64
N TRP A 393 14.42 25.64 19.49
CA TRP A 393 14.52 27.09 19.34
C TRP A 393 13.19 27.81 19.58
N LEU A 394 12.08 27.30 19.05
CA LEU A 394 10.74 27.87 19.22
C LEU A 394 10.30 27.86 20.70
N GLU A 395 10.59 26.78 21.42
CA GLU A 395 10.28 26.66 22.84
C GLU A 395 11.14 27.59 23.68
N GLU A 396 12.45 27.67 23.43
CA GLU A 396 13.38 28.56 24.13
C GLU A 396 13.00 30.04 23.97
N HIS A 397 12.51 30.43 22.80
CA HIS A 397 12.14 31.82 22.50
C HIS A 397 10.65 32.11 22.78
N HIS A 398 9.92 31.18 23.35
CA HIS A 398 8.49 31.33 23.70
C HIS A 398 7.61 31.82 22.54
N CYS A 399 7.95 31.44 21.31
CA CYS A 399 7.22 31.77 20.09
C CYS A 399 6.64 30.57 19.37
N GLY A 400 6.65 29.40 20.01
CA GLY A 400 6.07 28.18 19.52
C GLY A 400 6.33 27.03 20.48
N SER A 401 5.81 25.86 20.14
CA SER A 401 6.00 24.63 20.90
C SER A 401 5.91 23.43 20.00
N LYS A 402 6.61 22.35 20.38
CA LYS A 402 6.33 21.05 19.82
C LYS A 402 4.87 20.74 20.09
N HIS A 403 4.09 20.70 19.05
CA HIS A 403 2.69 20.35 19.16
C HIS A 403 2.46 19.08 18.38
N VAL A 404 2.13 18.04 19.14
CA VAL A 404 1.58 16.85 18.53
C VAL A 404 0.14 17.22 18.20
N ASN A 405 -0.04 17.85 17.03
CA ASN A 405 -1.39 18.08 16.54
C ASN A 405 -1.89 16.75 16.07
N TYR A 406 -2.58 16.06 16.96
CA TYR A 406 -3.28 14.88 16.62
C TYR A 406 -4.36 15.25 15.60
N ARG A 407 -4.03 15.20 14.29
CA ARG A 407 -5.00 14.81 13.26
C ARG A 407 -5.54 13.42 13.58
N LEU A 408 -4.87 12.71 14.47
CA LEU A 408 -5.32 11.51 15.13
C LEU A 408 -6.44 11.87 16.09
N ARG A 409 -7.63 12.04 15.55
CA ARG A 409 -8.83 12.15 16.36
C ARG A 409 -9.15 10.81 16.98
N GLU A 410 -9.92 10.85 18.05
CA GLU A 410 -10.56 9.65 18.54
C GLU A 410 -11.24 8.93 17.39
N TRP A 411 -11.04 7.61 17.32
CA TRP A 411 -11.70 6.78 16.32
C TRP A 411 -13.17 6.66 16.63
N ILE A 412 -14.03 7.26 15.81
CA ILE A 412 -15.49 7.14 15.92
C ILE A 412 -15.85 5.68 15.62
N PHE A 413 -16.23 4.97 16.66
CA PHE A 413 -16.33 3.51 16.65
C PHE A 413 -17.77 2.97 16.55
N ALA A 414 -18.77 3.79 16.69
CA ALA A 414 -20.18 3.37 16.55
C ALA A 414 -20.73 3.66 15.15
N ARG A 415 -21.51 2.70 14.64
CA ARG A 415 -22.25 2.83 13.39
C ARG A 415 -23.72 2.49 13.64
N GLN A 416 -24.62 3.30 13.11
CA GLN A 416 -26.08 3.06 13.17
C GLN A 416 -26.46 2.12 12.03
N ARG A 417 -25.90 0.91 12.05
CA ARG A 417 -26.06 -0.14 11.04
C ARG A 417 -26.49 -1.44 11.68
N TYR A 418 -27.13 -2.30 10.88
CA TYR A 418 -27.43 -3.66 11.30
C TYR A 418 -26.23 -4.59 11.08
N TRP A 419 -25.64 -4.58 9.86
CA TRP A 419 -24.61 -5.53 9.46
C TRP A 419 -23.21 -5.06 9.89
N GLY A 420 -22.88 -5.37 11.13
CA GLY A 420 -21.63 -5.07 11.80
C GLY A 420 -21.52 -5.82 13.13
N GLU A 421 -20.33 -5.87 13.73
CA GLU A 421 -20.15 -6.50 15.04
C GLU A 421 -20.95 -5.74 16.10
N PRO A 422 -21.86 -6.42 16.87
CA PRO A 422 -22.57 -5.77 17.95
C PRO A 422 -21.64 -5.31 19.07
N ILE A 423 -21.86 -4.11 19.59
CA ILE A 423 -21.11 -3.60 20.74
C ILE A 423 -21.62 -4.28 22.03
N PRO A 424 -20.76 -4.99 22.79
CA PRO A 424 -21.19 -5.84 23.91
C PRO A 424 -21.41 -5.05 25.21
N ILE A 425 -22.24 -3.99 25.17
CA ILE A 425 -22.50 -3.09 26.30
C ILE A 425 -24.00 -3.08 26.62
N ILE A 426 -24.32 -3.03 27.92
CA ILE A 426 -25.66 -2.78 28.44
C ILE A 426 -25.65 -1.41 29.11
N ASN A 427 -26.57 -0.54 28.71
CA ASN A 427 -26.79 0.78 29.26
C ASN A 427 -27.99 0.76 30.21
N PHE A 428 -27.86 1.29 31.43
CA PHE A 428 -28.90 1.38 32.41
C PHE A 428 -29.55 2.77 32.47
N ASP A 429 -30.79 2.85 32.96
CA ASP A 429 -31.54 4.11 33.02
C ASP A 429 -30.90 5.16 33.97
N ASP A 430 -30.05 4.74 34.91
CA ASP A 430 -29.29 5.62 35.80
C ASP A 430 -28.04 6.22 35.17
N GLY A 431 -27.79 5.97 33.90
CA GLY A 431 -26.63 6.45 33.15
C GLY A 431 -25.38 5.62 33.32
N THR A 432 -25.41 4.53 34.08
CA THR A 432 -24.30 3.56 34.16
C THR A 432 -24.33 2.57 33.00
N SER A 433 -23.20 1.98 32.67
CA SER A 433 -23.08 0.96 31.64
C SER A 433 -22.21 -0.19 32.14
N VAL A 434 -22.40 -1.36 31.57
CA VAL A 434 -21.63 -2.57 31.88
C VAL A 434 -21.33 -3.34 30.59
N ALA A 435 -20.14 -3.88 30.47
CA ALA A 435 -19.80 -4.81 29.39
C ALA A 435 -20.35 -6.22 29.72
N LEU A 436 -20.72 -6.99 28.70
CA LEU A 436 -21.06 -8.39 28.84
C LEU A 436 -19.87 -9.18 29.38
N SER A 437 -20.17 -10.24 30.18
CA SER A 437 -19.13 -11.17 30.63
C SER A 437 -18.60 -12.02 29.46
N ASP A 438 -17.40 -12.60 29.61
CA ASP A 438 -16.76 -13.38 28.53
C ASP A 438 -17.56 -14.61 28.09
N ASP A 439 -18.30 -15.21 29.02
CA ASP A 439 -19.22 -16.35 28.76
C ASP A 439 -20.50 -15.96 27.99
N GLN A 440 -20.82 -14.67 27.94
CA GLN A 440 -21.92 -14.12 27.13
C GLN A 440 -21.49 -13.71 25.70
N LEU A 441 -20.22 -13.84 25.39
CA LEU A 441 -19.69 -13.56 24.03
C LEU A 441 -19.63 -14.87 23.21
N PRO A 442 -19.95 -14.82 21.92
CA PRO A 442 -20.31 -13.64 21.13
C PRO A 442 -21.76 -13.18 21.36
N LEU A 443 -21.97 -11.87 21.41
CA LEU A 443 -23.30 -11.28 21.29
C LEU A 443 -23.73 -11.35 19.82
N ILE A 444 -24.76 -12.16 19.56
CA ILE A 444 -25.23 -12.42 18.18
C ILE A 444 -26.25 -11.37 17.74
N LEU A 445 -26.19 -10.99 16.46
CA LEU A 445 -27.21 -10.12 15.83
C LEU A 445 -28.59 -10.81 15.81
N PRO A 446 -29.67 -10.11 16.21
CA PRO A 446 -31.02 -10.62 16.06
C PRO A 446 -31.50 -10.53 14.61
N GLU A 447 -32.39 -11.42 14.19
CA GLU A 447 -33.09 -11.24 12.92
C GLU A 447 -34.07 -10.06 13.00
N LEU A 448 -34.21 -9.32 11.89
CA LEU A 448 -35.14 -8.21 11.76
C LEU A 448 -36.10 -8.45 10.58
N GLU A 449 -37.34 -7.97 10.73
CA GLU A 449 -38.26 -7.89 9.59
C GLU A 449 -37.95 -6.72 8.63
N ASP A 450 -37.30 -5.67 9.14
CA ASP A 450 -36.95 -4.46 8.39
C ASP A 450 -35.57 -3.95 8.76
N TYR A 451 -34.65 -3.99 7.80
CA TYR A 451 -33.26 -3.53 7.90
C TYR A 451 -33.08 -2.06 7.54
N SER A 452 -34.15 -1.33 7.21
CA SER A 452 -34.08 0.06 6.74
C SER A 452 -33.44 0.97 7.80
N PRO A 453 -32.55 1.87 7.41
CA PRO A 453 -31.93 2.85 8.32
C PRO A 453 -32.95 3.90 8.79
N SER A 454 -32.68 4.48 9.96
CA SER A 454 -33.45 5.59 10.48
C SER A 454 -32.82 6.92 10.05
N LYS A 455 -33.65 7.86 9.63
CA LYS A 455 -33.21 9.24 9.33
C LYS A 455 -32.95 10.07 10.60
N THR A 456 -33.35 9.59 11.77
CA THR A 456 -33.21 10.29 13.05
C THR A 456 -31.90 10.01 13.77
N GLY A 457 -31.15 8.98 13.32
CA GLY A 457 -29.91 8.53 13.96
C GLY A 457 -30.09 7.32 14.88
N SER A 458 -31.29 6.74 14.93
CA SER A 458 -31.54 5.45 15.60
C SER A 458 -31.00 4.31 14.75
N SER A 459 -30.46 3.28 15.41
CA SER A 459 -29.98 2.06 14.73
C SER A 459 -31.17 1.18 14.26
N PRO A 460 -31.03 0.44 13.15
CA PRO A 460 -31.99 -0.61 12.80
C PRO A 460 -32.20 -1.63 13.91
N LEU A 461 -31.20 -1.90 14.75
CA LEU A 461 -31.27 -2.81 15.89
C LEU A 461 -32.26 -2.37 16.97
N ASP A 462 -32.63 -1.09 17.07
CA ASP A 462 -33.66 -0.58 17.98
C ASP A 462 -35.02 -1.26 17.75
N LYS A 463 -35.24 -1.78 16.54
CA LYS A 463 -36.48 -2.50 16.17
C LYS A 463 -36.61 -3.89 16.83
N ALA A 464 -35.50 -4.47 17.27
CA ALA A 464 -35.45 -5.76 17.96
C ALA A 464 -35.74 -5.61 19.47
N VAL A 465 -36.94 -5.21 19.82
CA VAL A 465 -37.35 -4.81 21.19
C VAL A 465 -36.97 -5.84 22.23
N ASP A 466 -37.23 -7.14 21.96
CA ASP A 466 -36.93 -8.24 22.88
C ASP A 466 -35.42 -8.49 23.06
N TRP A 467 -34.61 -8.24 22.01
CA TRP A 467 -33.17 -8.32 22.07
C TRP A 467 -32.56 -7.12 22.80
N VAL A 468 -33.12 -5.93 22.60
CA VAL A 468 -32.62 -4.67 23.19
C VAL A 468 -32.85 -4.65 24.70
N ASN A 469 -34.06 -4.97 25.17
CA ASN A 469 -34.41 -4.86 26.60
C ASN A 469 -33.90 -6.07 27.38
N VAL A 470 -33.14 -5.83 28.41
CA VAL A 470 -32.53 -6.86 29.27
C VAL A 470 -32.67 -6.51 30.74
N GLU A 471 -32.57 -7.53 31.57
CA GLU A 471 -32.50 -7.38 33.03
C GLU A 471 -31.25 -8.07 33.54
N VAL A 472 -30.40 -7.34 34.27
CA VAL A 472 -29.14 -7.83 34.86
C VAL A 472 -29.20 -7.56 36.36
N ASP A 473 -29.10 -8.60 37.18
CA ASP A 473 -29.14 -8.53 38.65
C ASP A 473 -30.33 -7.71 39.18
N GLY A 474 -31.51 -7.90 38.54
CA GLY A 474 -32.74 -7.20 38.91
C GLY A 474 -32.83 -5.75 38.44
N LYS A 475 -31.86 -5.26 37.69
CA LYS A 475 -31.78 -3.92 37.12
C LYS A 475 -32.13 -3.95 35.63
N LYS A 476 -33.10 -3.16 35.21
CA LYS A 476 -33.47 -3.04 33.79
C LYS A 476 -32.45 -2.23 33.04
N GLY A 477 -32.10 -2.67 31.84
CA GLY A 477 -31.15 -2.02 30.96
C GLY A 477 -31.48 -2.27 29.49
N LYS A 478 -30.72 -1.64 28.63
CA LYS A 478 -30.79 -1.79 27.16
C LYS A 478 -29.45 -2.14 26.61
N ARG A 479 -29.40 -3.17 25.74
CA ARG A 479 -28.19 -3.41 24.93
C ARG A 479 -27.91 -2.22 24.04
N GLU A 480 -26.62 -1.98 23.81
CA GLU A 480 -26.16 -1.02 22.79
C GLU A 480 -26.67 -1.49 21.41
N THR A 481 -27.22 -0.57 20.65
CA THR A 481 -27.83 -0.88 19.34
C THR A 481 -26.98 -0.38 18.16
N SER A 482 -25.91 0.35 18.44
CA SER A 482 -24.88 0.63 17.43
C SER A 482 -24.00 -0.61 17.23
N THR A 483 -23.48 -0.75 16.01
CA THR A 483 -22.47 -1.77 15.67
C THR A 483 -21.10 -1.14 15.53
N MET A 484 -20.05 -1.95 15.56
CA MET A 484 -18.69 -1.53 15.29
C MET A 484 -18.49 -1.20 13.80
N PRO A 485 -17.50 -0.38 13.42
CA PRO A 485 -17.16 -0.16 12.02
C PRO A 485 -16.60 -1.45 11.40
N GLY A 486 -16.73 -1.63 10.08
CA GLY A 486 -16.13 -2.77 9.38
C GLY A 486 -14.61 -2.90 9.60
N SER A 487 -13.92 -1.78 9.86
CA SER A 487 -12.51 -1.76 10.22
C SER A 487 -12.17 -2.34 11.60
N ALA A 488 -13.14 -2.68 12.45
CA ALA A 488 -12.87 -3.30 13.74
C ALA A 488 -12.28 -4.71 13.57
N GLY A 489 -12.94 -5.58 12.81
CA GLY A 489 -12.46 -6.92 12.52
C GLY A 489 -11.12 -6.92 11.78
N SER A 490 -10.94 -6.02 10.81
CA SER A 490 -9.69 -5.90 10.06
C SER A 490 -8.51 -5.34 10.87
N SER A 491 -8.75 -4.81 12.07
CA SER A 491 -7.67 -4.28 12.91
C SER A 491 -6.85 -5.34 13.65
N TRP A 492 -7.28 -6.60 13.66
CA TRP A 492 -6.60 -7.67 14.41
C TRP A 492 -6.58 -9.04 13.70
N TYR A 493 -7.18 -9.19 12.53
CA TYR A 493 -7.40 -10.45 11.81
C TYR A 493 -6.10 -11.24 11.56
N PHE A 494 -4.97 -10.57 11.39
CA PHE A 494 -3.65 -11.19 11.23
C PHE A 494 -3.23 -12.03 12.45
N LEU A 495 -3.75 -11.76 13.63
CA LEU A 495 -3.55 -12.61 14.82
C LEU A 495 -4.41 -13.86 14.74
N ARG A 496 -5.65 -13.73 14.28
CA ARG A 496 -6.59 -14.83 14.18
C ARG A 496 -6.21 -15.87 13.14
N TYR A 497 -5.61 -15.47 12.05
CA TYR A 497 -5.10 -16.39 11.02
C TYR A 497 -4.10 -17.42 11.57
N ILE A 498 -3.35 -17.08 12.60
CA ILE A 498 -2.37 -17.98 13.21
C ILE A 498 -3.06 -19.20 13.83
N ASP A 499 -4.23 -18.98 14.48
CA ASP A 499 -4.97 -20.02 15.22
C ASP A 499 -6.48 -19.77 15.15
N PRO A 500 -7.10 -19.92 13.96
CA PRO A 500 -8.49 -19.49 13.74
C PRO A 500 -9.54 -20.35 14.47
N HIS A 501 -9.18 -21.56 14.85
CA HIS A 501 -10.09 -22.52 15.50
C HIS A 501 -10.01 -22.47 17.03
N ASN A 502 -9.21 -21.61 17.63
CA ASN A 502 -9.08 -21.46 19.07
C ASN A 502 -10.35 -20.81 19.67
N ASP A 503 -11.02 -21.50 20.56
CA ASP A 503 -12.25 -21.05 21.24
C ASP A 503 -11.98 -20.40 22.61
N LYS A 504 -10.74 -20.49 23.12
CA LYS A 504 -10.32 -20.04 24.46
C LYS A 504 -9.55 -18.73 24.46
N ALA A 505 -8.90 -18.40 23.37
CA ALA A 505 -8.09 -17.19 23.21
C ALA A 505 -8.14 -16.67 21.76
N ILE A 506 -7.67 -15.44 21.54
CA ILE A 506 -7.48 -14.85 20.20
C ILE A 506 -6.67 -15.81 19.32
N ALA A 507 -5.57 -16.34 19.88
CA ALA A 507 -4.73 -17.40 19.37
C ALA A 507 -3.88 -17.95 20.53
N ASP A 508 -3.29 -19.13 20.35
CA ASP A 508 -2.36 -19.73 21.31
C ASP A 508 -1.15 -18.78 21.53
N PRO A 509 -0.79 -18.45 22.81
CA PRO A 509 0.30 -17.54 23.11
C PRO A 509 1.67 -17.98 22.54
N GLU A 510 1.97 -19.28 22.50
CA GLU A 510 3.23 -19.79 21.95
C GLU A 510 3.25 -19.62 20.42
N LEU A 511 2.10 -19.78 19.74
CA LEU A 511 1.98 -19.51 18.32
C LEU A 511 2.14 -18.01 18.01
N LEU A 512 1.53 -17.14 18.80
CA LEU A 512 1.69 -15.68 18.67
C LEU A 512 3.16 -15.29 18.82
N LYS A 513 3.85 -15.85 19.82
CA LYS A 513 5.28 -15.60 20.05
C LYS A 513 6.17 -16.04 18.89
N HIS A 514 5.82 -17.12 18.22
CA HIS A 514 6.58 -17.64 17.08
C HIS A 514 6.28 -16.87 15.78
N TRP A 515 4.99 -16.67 15.47
CA TRP A 515 4.57 -16.18 14.15
C TRP A 515 4.59 -14.64 14.01
N MET A 516 4.43 -13.89 15.12
CA MET A 516 4.47 -12.42 15.04
C MET A 516 5.91 -11.88 15.07
N PRO A 517 6.19 -10.77 14.39
CA PRO A 517 5.33 -10.01 13.47
C PRO A 517 5.14 -10.70 12.11
N VAL A 518 4.17 -10.23 11.32
CA VAL A 518 4.02 -10.56 9.89
C VAL A 518 5.30 -10.12 9.15
N ASP A 519 5.90 -11.02 8.35
CA ASP A 519 7.17 -10.73 7.69
C ASP A 519 7.01 -9.87 6.43
N LEU A 520 5.96 -10.13 5.64
CA LEU A 520 5.62 -9.35 4.46
C LEU A 520 4.12 -9.07 4.43
N TYR A 521 3.77 -7.80 4.31
CA TYR A 521 2.38 -7.34 4.18
C TYR A 521 2.22 -6.54 2.89
N VAL A 522 1.30 -6.96 2.01
CA VAL A 522 1.07 -6.31 0.72
C VAL A 522 -0.36 -5.75 0.66
N GLY A 523 -0.50 -4.51 0.21
CA GLY A 523 -1.80 -3.87 0.07
C GLY A 523 -1.72 -2.43 -0.42
N GLY A 524 -2.88 -1.83 -0.74
CA GLY A 524 -2.95 -0.50 -1.33
C GLY A 524 -2.49 0.63 -0.41
N PRO A 525 -1.93 1.72 -0.96
CA PRO A 525 -1.47 2.88 -0.18
C PRO A 525 -2.62 3.67 0.48
N GLU A 526 -3.86 3.51 0.02
CA GLU A 526 -5.05 4.14 0.58
C GLU A 526 -5.32 3.75 2.04
N HIS A 527 -4.75 2.65 2.50
CA HIS A 527 -4.91 2.14 3.87
C HIS A 527 -3.95 2.76 4.89
N ALA A 528 -3.05 3.67 4.46
CA ALA A 528 -2.02 4.26 5.31
C ALA A 528 -2.58 4.99 6.55
N VAL A 529 -3.70 5.70 6.41
CA VAL A 529 -4.33 6.50 7.49
C VAL A 529 -5.40 5.71 8.25
N GLY A 530 -6.08 4.78 7.59
CA GLY A 530 -7.16 3.99 8.17
C GLY A 530 -6.67 2.67 8.79
N HIS A 531 -6.78 1.60 8.01
CA HIS A 531 -6.51 0.24 8.44
C HIS A 531 -5.13 0.04 9.12
N LEU A 532 -4.04 0.54 8.53
CA LEU A 532 -2.69 0.34 9.09
C LEU A 532 -2.55 1.00 10.48
N LEU A 533 -3.15 2.18 10.65
CA LEU A 533 -3.14 2.87 11.93
C LEU A 533 -3.91 2.11 13.00
N TYR A 534 -5.14 1.69 12.66
CA TYR A 534 -5.99 0.96 13.61
C TYR A 534 -5.38 -0.38 14.02
N SER A 535 -4.81 -1.11 13.06
CA SER A 535 -4.10 -2.37 13.33
C SER A 535 -2.91 -2.17 14.26
N ARG A 536 -2.11 -1.13 14.04
CA ARG A 536 -0.96 -0.81 14.88
C ARG A 536 -1.39 -0.40 16.29
N MET A 537 -2.44 0.42 16.41
CA MET A 537 -2.98 0.83 17.71
C MET A 537 -3.49 -0.36 18.51
N TRP A 538 -4.32 -1.22 17.90
CA TRP A 538 -4.84 -2.40 18.58
C TRP A 538 -3.73 -3.39 18.96
N ASN A 539 -2.76 -3.60 18.09
CA ASN A 539 -1.62 -4.46 18.40
C ASN A 539 -0.77 -3.90 19.56
N ASN A 540 -0.52 -2.59 19.59
CA ASN A 540 0.16 -1.94 20.71
C ASN A 540 -0.61 -2.07 22.03
N TYR A 541 -1.95 -1.96 21.98
CA TYR A 541 -2.80 -2.19 23.14
C TYR A 541 -2.71 -3.64 23.63
N LEU A 542 -2.80 -4.61 22.72
CA LEU A 542 -2.67 -6.04 23.04
C LEU A 542 -1.26 -6.39 23.55
N TYR A 543 -0.24 -5.67 23.09
CA TYR A 543 1.11 -5.77 23.63
C TYR A 543 1.16 -5.32 25.12
N ASP A 544 0.52 -4.21 25.46
CA ASP A 544 0.43 -3.74 26.84
C ASP A 544 -0.31 -4.72 27.76
N LYS A 545 -1.28 -5.44 27.21
CA LYS A 545 -2.00 -6.53 27.94
C LYS A 545 -1.18 -7.82 28.00
N GLY A 546 0.02 -7.88 27.40
CA GLY A 546 0.87 -9.08 27.38
C GLY A 546 0.34 -10.23 26.49
N ILE A 547 -0.57 -9.92 25.53
CA ILE A 547 -1.19 -10.91 24.65
C ILE A 547 -0.34 -11.15 23.41
N VAL A 548 0.22 -10.10 22.80
CA VAL A 548 1.12 -10.19 21.65
C VAL A 548 2.55 -9.85 22.01
N PRO A 549 3.56 -10.46 21.35
CA PRO A 549 4.97 -10.32 21.73
C PRO A 549 5.64 -9.07 21.18
N VAL A 550 5.03 -8.37 20.22
CA VAL A 550 5.61 -7.25 19.48
C VAL A 550 4.68 -6.05 19.44
N LYS A 551 5.24 -4.84 19.38
CA LYS A 551 4.47 -3.60 19.28
C LYS A 551 3.97 -3.37 17.85
N GLU A 552 4.85 -3.58 16.85
CA GLU A 552 4.52 -3.39 15.45
C GLU A 552 4.11 -4.71 14.80
N PRO A 553 2.90 -4.80 14.21
CA PRO A 553 2.39 -6.06 13.69
C PRO A 553 2.99 -6.47 12.35
N PHE A 554 3.47 -5.51 11.53
CA PHE A 554 3.94 -5.74 10.17
C PHE A 554 5.38 -5.27 10.01
N LYS A 555 6.31 -6.21 9.75
CA LYS A 555 7.74 -5.92 9.62
C LYS A 555 8.05 -5.17 8.33
N LYS A 556 7.61 -5.74 7.18
CA LYS A 556 7.78 -5.14 5.86
C LYS A 556 6.42 -4.90 5.22
N LEU A 557 6.17 -3.67 4.79
CA LEU A 557 5.00 -3.29 4.01
C LEU A 557 5.41 -2.99 2.58
N TYR A 558 4.61 -3.44 1.63
CA TYR A 558 4.78 -3.11 0.22
C TYR A 558 3.45 -2.68 -0.41
N HIS A 559 3.47 -1.60 -1.17
CA HIS A 559 2.29 -1.15 -1.89
C HIS A 559 2.35 -1.58 -3.34
N GLN A 560 1.31 -2.30 -3.79
CA GLN A 560 1.11 -2.52 -5.22
C GLN A 560 0.46 -1.27 -5.85
N GLY A 561 0.76 -1.06 -7.13
CA GLY A 561 0.09 -0.06 -7.96
C GLY A 561 -1.35 -0.44 -8.31
N MET A 562 -1.97 0.34 -9.17
CA MET A 562 -3.31 0.02 -9.69
C MET A 562 -3.23 -0.49 -11.13
N ILE A 563 -3.94 -1.55 -11.44
CA ILE A 563 -4.21 -1.92 -12.83
C ILE A 563 -5.37 -1.06 -13.35
N LEU A 564 -5.04 -0.24 -14.32
CA LEU A 564 -5.96 0.70 -14.97
C LEU A 564 -6.64 0.04 -16.18
N GLY A 565 -7.79 0.56 -16.60
CA GLY A 565 -8.39 0.16 -17.87
C GLY A 565 -7.48 0.48 -19.07
N PRO A 566 -7.77 -0.06 -20.27
CA PRO A 566 -6.94 0.11 -21.48
C PRO A 566 -6.66 1.55 -21.88
N ASN A 567 -7.50 2.48 -21.46
CA ASN A 567 -7.38 3.93 -21.67
C ASN A 567 -6.66 4.69 -20.53
N GLY A 568 -6.04 3.98 -19.57
CA GLY A 568 -5.36 4.57 -18.43
C GLY A 568 -6.30 5.14 -17.34
N VAL A 569 -7.59 4.82 -17.38
CA VAL A 569 -8.56 5.25 -16.37
C VAL A 569 -8.78 4.15 -15.33
N LYS A 570 -8.89 4.53 -14.06
CA LYS A 570 -9.23 3.60 -12.97
C LYS A 570 -10.46 2.76 -13.33
N MET A 571 -10.35 1.45 -13.18
CA MET A 571 -11.49 0.53 -13.35
C MET A 571 -12.52 0.78 -12.25
N SER A 572 -13.77 0.91 -12.65
CA SER A 572 -14.88 0.99 -11.71
C SER A 572 -16.15 0.40 -12.31
N LYS A 573 -16.98 -0.16 -11.44
CA LYS A 573 -18.26 -0.76 -11.83
C LYS A 573 -19.22 0.26 -12.44
N SER A 574 -19.21 1.49 -11.95
CA SER A 574 -20.02 2.59 -12.46
C SER A 574 -19.63 3.03 -13.87
N LYS A 575 -18.38 2.82 -14.28
CA LYS A 575 -17.87 3.14 -15.61
C LYS A 575 -17.99 1.97 -16.60
N GLY A 576 -18.36 0.77 -16.12
CA GLY A 576 -18.49 -0.43 -16.95
C GLY A 576 -17.18 -0.90 -17.61
N ASN A 577 -16.01 -0.51 -17.06
CA ASN A 577 -14.67 -0.82 -17.61
C ASN A 577 -13.90 -1.86 -16.78
N VAL A 578 -14.59 -2.59 -15.93
CA VAL A 578 -14.00 -3.68 -15.12
C VAL A 578 -13.78 -4.91 -15.99
N ILE A 579 -12.58 -5.49 -15.87
CA ILE A 579 -12.21 -6.74 -16.55
C ILE A 579 -12.31 -7.87 -15.52
N ASN A 580 -13.06 -8.93 -15.89
CA ASN A 580 -13.27 -10.09 -15.03
C ASN A 580 -12.11 -11.09 -15.21
N PRO A 581 -11.44 -11.52 -14.13
CA PRO A 581 -10.39 -12.53 -14.22
C PRO A 581 -10.88 -13.88 -14.75
N ASP A 582 -12.14 -14.27 -14.54
CA ASP A 582 -12.71 -15.51 -15.09
C ASP A 582 -12.60 -15.56 -16.64
N ASP A 583 -12.92 -14.46 -17.32
CA ASP A 583 -12.86 -14.37 -18.78
C ASP A 583 -11.42 -14.50 -19.29
N ILE A 584 -10.47 -13.91 -18.58
CA ILE A 584 -9.05 -13.97 -18.93
C ILE A 584 -8.49 -15.37 -18.69
N VAL A 585 -8.86 -16.00 -17.56
CA VAL A 585 -8.40 -17.37 -17.25
C VAL A 585 -8.99 -18.38 -18.23
N GLU A 586 -10.26 -18.25 -18.61
CA GLU A 586 -10.88 -19.11 -19.62
C GLU A 586 -10.16 -18.99 -20.98
N ALA A 587 -9.86 -17.78 -21.42
CA ALA A 587 -9.24 -17.53 -22.73
C ALA A 587 -7.73 -17.83 -22.76
N TYR A 588 -7.01 -17.53 -21.69
CA TYR A 588 -5.53 -17.50 -21.70
C TYR A 588 -4.89 -18.34 -20.62
N GLY A 589 -5.58 -18.72 -19.56
CA GLY A 589 -5.06 -19.45 -18.39
C GLY A 589 -4.66 -18.57 -17.21
N ALA A 590 -4.75 -19.13 -16.00
CA ALA A 590 -4.40 -18.47 -14.74
C ALA A 590 -2.91 -18.09 -14.70
N ASP A 591 -2.04 -19.01 -15.13
CA ASP A 591 -0.59 -18.77 -15.18
C ASP A 591 -0.22 -17.60 -16.11
N THR A 592 -0.97 -17.43 -17.21
CA THR A 592 -0.79 -16.31 -18.13
C THR A 592 -1.16 -14.97 -17.47
N LEU A 593 -2.29 -14.93 -16.76
CA LEU A 593 -2.71 -13.73 -16.04
C LEU A 593 -1.68 -13.33 -14.98
N ARG A 594 -1.26 -14.28 -14.14
CA ARG A 594 -0.23 -14.07 -13.10
C ARG A 594 1.08 -13.55 -13.70
N LEU A 595 1.57 -14.18 -14.76
CA LEU A 595 2.79 -13.75 -15.45
C LEU A 595 2.65 -12.35 -16.03
N TYR A 596 1.53 -12.07 -16.68
CA TYR A 596 1.28 -10.76 -17.29
C TYR A 596 1.28 -9.64 -16.25
N GLU A 597 0.56 -9.79 -15.14
CA GLU A 597 0.50 -8.78 -14.07
C GLU A 597 1.88 -8.49 -13.46
N MET A 598 2.69 -9.52 -13.28
CA MET A 598 4.05 -9.36 -12.75
C MET A 598 5.05 -8.81 -13.77
N PHE A 599 4.77 -8.96 -15.07
CA PHE A 599 5.66 -8.50 -16.15
C PHE A 599 5.36 -7.09 -16.66
N MET A 600 4.16 -6.56 -16.46
CA MET A 600 3.72 -5.24 -16.98
C MET A 600 4.64 -4.08 -16.59
N GLY A 601 5.33 -4.16 -15.44
CA GLY A 601 6.19 -3.12 -14.89
C GLY A 601 6.51 -3.36 -13.40
N PRO A 602 7.17 -2.41 -12.74
CA PRO A 602 7.39 -2.45 -11.29
C PRO A 602 6.08 -2.64 -10.53
N LEU A 603 6.09 -3.41 -9.44
CA LEU A 603 4.88 -3.76 -8.69
C LEU A 603 4.16 -2.52 -8.14
N GLU A 604 4.90 -1.51 -7.69
CA GLU A 604 4.38 -0.25 -7.14
C GLU A 604 3.79 0.71 -8.19
N ALA A 605 4.04 0.48 -9.47
CA ALA A 605 3.60 1.38 -10.54
C ALA A 605 2.16 1.08 -10.99
N SER A 606 1.34 2.11 -11.17
CA SER A 606 0.05 1.95 -11.84
C SER A 606 0.24 1.71 -13.34
N LYS A 607 -0.50 0.73 -13.90
CA LYS A 607 -0.27 0.18 -15.24
C LYS A 607 -1.57 0.05 -16.02
N PRO A 608 -1.64 0.48 -17.31
CA PRO A 608 -2.79 0.25 -18.13
C PRO A 608 -2.88 -1.20 -18.61
N TRP A 609 -4.06 -1.78 -18.61
CA TRP A 609 -4.32 -3.12 -19.13
C TRP A 609 -4.08 -3.20 -20.64
N SER A 610 -3.46 -4.30 -21.10
CA SER A 610 -3.17 -4.56 -22.52
C SER A 610 -3.43 -6.02 -22.88
N GLU A 611 -4.42 -6.27 -23.72
CA GLU A 611 -4.72 -7.62 -24.21
C GLU A 611 -3.57 -8.23 -25.03
N THR A 612 -2.87 -7.41 -25.83
CA THR A 612 -1.70 -7.86 -26.58
C THR A 612 -0.55 -8.29 -25.65
N GLY A 613 -0.44 -7.68 -24.47
CA GLY A 613 0.51 -8.09 -23.43
C GLY A 613 0.16 -9.46 -22.84
N VAL A 614 -1.13 -9.71 -22.60
CA VAL A 614 -1.62 -11.03 -22.12
C VAL A 614 -1.31 -12.12 -23.14
N GLU A 615 -1.62 -11.89 -24.45
CA GLU A 615 -1.29 -12.83 -25.52
C GLU A 615 0.22 -13.09 -25.63
N GLY A 616 1.04 -12.06 -25.46
CA GLY A 616 2.50 -12.19 -25.46
C GLY A 616 2.99 -13.09 -24.34
N SER A 617 2.41 -12.95 -23.13
CA SER A 617 2.72 -13.79 -21.96
C SER A 617 2.35 -15.26 -22.20
N LYS A 618 1.17 -15.54 -22.75
CA LYS A 618 0.75 -16.88 -23.14
C LYS A 618 1.73 -17.53 -24.11
N LYS A 619 2.06 -16.83 -25.20
CA LYS A 619 2.99 -17.33 -26.22
C LYS A 619 4.36 -17.63 -25.66
N TRP A 620 4.81 -16.86 -24.68
CA TRP A 620 6.09 -17.10 -24.01
C TRP A 620 6.04 -18.36 -23.13
N LEU A 621 4.99 -18.55 -22.31
CA LEU A 621 4.83 -19.76 -21.51
C LEU A 621 4.76 -21.02 -22.41
N GLU A 622 4.01 -21.00 -23.48
CA GLU A 622 3.95 -22.09 -24.45
C GLU A 622 5.31 -22.35 -25.11
N ARG A 623 6.11 -21.30 -25.34
CA ARG A 623 7.46 -21.40 -25.85
C ARG A 623 8.40 -22.10 -24.86
N VAL A 624 8.28 -21.79 -23.55
CA VAL A 624 9.04 -22.47 -22.50
C VAL A 624 8.66 -23.95 -22.42
N TYR A 625 7.36 -24.26 -22.45
CA TYR A 625 6.87 -25.63 -22.44
C TYR A 625 7.38 -26.44 -23.64
N ARG A 626 7.31 -25.91 -24.87
CA ARG A 626 7.86 -26.53 -26.06
C ARG A 626 9.35 -26.80 -25.94
N LEU A 627 10.11 -25.88 -25.38
CA LEU A 627 11.56 -26.05 -25.20
C LEU A 627 11.88 -27.22 -24.27
N PHE A 628 11.22 -27.33 -23.14
CA PHE A 628 11.58 -28.28 -22.09
C PHE A 628 10.84 -29.60 -22.17
N VAL A 629 9.67 -29.67 -22.83
CA VAL A 629 8.82 -30.87 -22.87
C VAL A 629 8.71 -31.47 -24.28
N GLU A 630 8.62 -30.64 -25.31
CA GLU A 630 8.32 -31.14 -26.68
C GLU A 630 9.56 -31.17 -27.60
N SER A 631 10.70 -30.57 -27.20
CA SER A 631 11.92 -30.55 -28.00
C SER A 631 12.91 -31.64 -27.56
N ASP A 632 13.77 -32.08 -28.47
CA ASP A 632 14.88 -33.03 -28.20
C ASP A 632 16.15 -32.33 -27.68
N LYS A 633 16.02 -31.08 -27.13
CA LYS A 633 17.21 -30.33 -26.72
C LYS A 633 17.75 -30.69 -25.35
N LEU A 634 16.97 -31.35 -24.48
CA LEU A 634 17.44 -31.69 -23.14
C LEU A 634 18.52 -32.78 -23.18
N THR A 635 19.56 -32.61 -22.38
CA THR A 635 20.67 -33.54 -22.23
C THR A 635 21.13 -33.65 -20.78
N ASP A 636 21.65 -34.80 -20.40
CA ASP A 636 22.26 -35.04 -19.09
C ASP A 636 23.74 -34.58 -19.00
N THR A 637 24.31 -34.11 -20.13
CA THR A 637 25.69 -33.63 -20.18
C THR A 637 25.74 -32.12 -20.31
N ASN A 638 26.43 -31.47 -19.41
CA ASN A 638 26.69 -30.01 -19.47
C ASN A 638 27.89 -29.72 -20.39
N ASP A 639 27.69 -29.01 -21.49
CA ASP A 639 28.75 -28.55 -22.39
C ASP A 639 29.31 -27.17 -22.00
N GLY A 640 28.80 -26.55 -20.92
CA GLY A 640 29.23 -25.26 -20.40
C GLY A 640 28.70 -24.05 -21.17
N SER A 641 28.01 -24.24 -22.30
CA SER A 641 27.57 -23.14 -23.18
C SER A 641 26.54 -22.23 -22.54
N LEU A 642 25.77 -22.75 -21.59
CA LEU A 642 24.73 -21.98 -20.84
C LEU A 642 25.11 -21.66 -19.39
N ASP A 643 26.31 -22.00 -18.92
CA ASP A 643 26.72 -21.84 -17.53
C ASP A 643 26.53 -20.39 -17.05
N PHE A 644 27.16 -19.46 -17.73
CA PHE A 644 27.09 -18.04 -17.34
C PHE A 644 25.65 -17.52 -17.27
N VAL A 645 24.87 -17.75 -18.31
CA VAL A 645 23.49 -17.23 -18.36
C VAL A 645 22.59 -17.89 -17.32
N TYR A 646 22.78 -19.21 -17.03
CA TYR A 646 22.02 -19.92 -16.02
C TYR A 646 22.33 -19.37 -14.61
N HIS A 647 23.61 -19.36 -14.22
CA HIS A 647 24.01 -18.93 -12.87
C HIS A 647 23.70 -17.45 -12.64
N SER A 648 23.85 -16.59 -13.66
CA SER A 648 23.41 -15.19 -13.62
C SER A 648 21.90 -15.08 -13.46
N THR A 649 21.12 -15.98 -14.08
CA THR A 649 19.66 -15.99 -13.95
C THR A 649 19.24 -16.40 -12.55
N VAL A 650 19.83 -17.47 -11.98
CA VAL A 650 19.53 -17.89 -10.61
C VAL A 650 19.82 -16.78 -9.62
N LYS A 651 21.01 -16.16 -9.71
CA LYS A 651 21.38 -15.05 -8.83
C LYS A 651 20.39 -13.88 -8.92
N LYS A 652 20.16 -13.40 -10.15
CA LYS A 652 19.31 -12.22 -10.36
C LYS A 652 17.85 -12.49 -9.99
N VAL A 653 17.29 -13.64 -10.33
CA VAL A 653 15.89 -13.97 -9.98
C VAL A 653 15.72 -14.06 -8.46
N THR A 654 16.70 -14.64 -7.76
CA THR A 654 16.68 -14.72 -6.30
C THR A 654 16.67 -13.32 -5.67
N GLU A 655 17.59 -12.45 -6.09
CA GLU A 655 17.68 -11.07 -5.60
C GLU A 655 16.43 -10.25 -5.95
N ASP A 656 15.94 -10.38 -7.18
CA ASP A 656 14.76 -9.65 -7.66
C ASP A 656 13.48 -10.09 -6.91
N TYR A 657 13.29 -11.38 -6.66
CA TYR A 657 12.13 -11.85 -5.90
C TYR A 657 12.15 -11.32 -4.46
N GLU A 658 13.29 -11.37 -3.77
CA GLU A 658 13.43 -10.85 -2.40
C GLU A 658 13.12 -9.34 -2.31
N ASN A 659 13.37 -8.61 -3.42
CA ASN A 659 13.08 -7.17 -3.54
C ASN A 659 11.77 -6.86 -4.28
N LEU A 660 10.92 -7.85 -4.54
CA LEU A 660 9.66 -7.75 -5.29
C LEU A 660 9.80 -7.16 -6.71
N GLY A 661 10.99 -7.30 -7.31
CA GLY A 661 11.31 -6.87 -8.68
C GLY A 661 10.93 -7.93 -9.73
N PHE A 662 9.70 -8.38 -9.74
CA PHE A 662 9.24 -9.53 -10.54
C PHE A 662 9.38 -9.32 -12.05
N ASN A 663 9.17 -8.11 -12.56
CA ASN A 663 9.28 -7.78 -13.97
C ASN A 663 10.72 -7.96 -14.49
N THR A 664 11.72 -7.62 -13.70
CA THR A 664 13.13 -7.80 -14.05
C THR A 664 13.56 -9.26 -13.92
N ALA A 665 13.04 -9.99 -12.93
CA ALA A 665 13.25 -11.45 -12.82
C ALA A 665 12.69 -12.19 -14.03
N ILE A 666 11.47 -11.88 -14.47
CA ILE A 666 10.85 -12.46 -15.67
C ILE A 666 11.70 -12.15 -16.91
N SER A 667 12.13 -10.89 -17.07
CA SER A 667 13.00 -10.50 -18.17
C SER A 667 14.29 -11.30 -18.21
N GLN A 668 14.88 -11.58 -17.03
CA GLN A 668 16.10 -12.39 -16.95
C GLN A 668 15.84 -13.86 -17.34
N MET A 669 14.71 -14.43 -16.92
CA MET A 669 14.32 -15.78 -17.38
C MET A 669 14.06 -15.82 -18.89
N MET A 670 13.50 -14.75 -19.48
CA MET A 670 13.34 -14.63 -20.95
C MET A 670 14.70 -14.62 -21.67
N ILE A 671 15.73 -13.98 -21.09
CA ILE A 671 17.09 -13.99 -21.63
C ILE A 671 17.63 -15.44 -21.65
N PHE A 672 17.50 -16.17 -20.53
CA PHE A 672 17.92 -17.58 -20.49
C PHE A 672 17.21 -18.43 -21.58
N ILE A 673 15.88 -18.31 -21.69
CA ILE A 673 15.12 -19.07 -22.70
C ILE A 673 15.57 -18.73 -24.12
N ASN A 674 15.89 -17.48 -24.43
CA ASN A 674 16.40 -17.07 -25.73
C ASN A 674 17.76 -17.69 -26.03
N GLU A 675 18.68 -17.73 -25.07
CA GLU A 675 19.99 -18.37 -25.22
C GLU A 675 19.85 -19.90 -25.32
N ALA A 676 18.97 -20.53 -24.56
CA ALA A 676 18.67 -21.95 -24.64
C ALA A 676 18.12 -22.35 -26.00
N TYR A 677 17.32 -21.52 -26.67
CA TYR A 677 16.87 -21.76 -28.05
C TYR A 677 18.03 -21.71 -29.08
N LYS A 678 19.04 -20.88 -28.85
CA LYS A 678 20.23 -20.77 -29.71
C LYS A 678 21.21 -21.94 -29.47
N ALA A 679 21.29 -22.43 -28.25
CA ALA A 679 22.18 -23.51 -27.87
C ALA A 679 21.83 -24.80 -28.61
N LYS A 680 22.83 -25.67 -28.85
CA LYS A 680 22.63 -26.99 -29.44
C LYS A 680 21.86 -27.93 -28.51
N ALA A 681 22.14 -27.88 -27.23
CA ALA A 681 21.52 -28.66 -26.18
C ALA A 681 21.33 -27.81 -24.90
N VAL A 682 20.42 -28.21 -24.03
CA VAL A 682 20.15 -27.61 -22.74
C VAL A 682 20.39 -28.66 -21.66
N TYR A 683 21.28 -28.39 -20.71
CA TYR A 683 21.53 -29.27 -19.59
C TYR A 683 20.28 -29.38 -18.72
N LYS A 684 19.79 -30.62 -18.53
CA LYS A 684 18.50 -30.88 -17.84
C LYS A 684 18.39 -30.22 -16.47
N PRO A 685 19.40 -30.24 -15.56
CA PRO A 685 19.35 -29.54 -14.30
C PRO A 685 19.16 -28.01 -14.42
N TYR A 686 19.63 -27.39 -15.51
CA TYR A 686 19.38 -25.96 -15.75
C TYR A 686 17.93 -25.71 -16.15
N ALA A 687 17.34 -26.55 -16.98
CA ALA A 687 15.92 -26.51 -17.30
C ALA A 687 15.08 -26.67 -16.03
N GLU A 688 15.40 -27.64 -15.18
CA GLU A 688 14.74 -27.88 -13.89
C GLU A 688 14.86 -26.66 -12.95
N GLY A 689 16.03 -26.03 -12.87
CA GLY A 689 16.23 -24.80 -12.08
C GLY A 689 15.36 -23.64 -12.56
N ILE A 690 15.22 -23.44 -13.87
CA ILE A 690 14.33 -22.43 -14.45
C ILE A 690 12.86 -22.76 -14.14
N VAL A 691 12.46 -24.02 -14.27
CA VAL A 691 11.07 -24.45 -13.94
C VAL A 691 10.76 -24.19 -12.47
N LYS A 692 11.69 -24.46 -11.55
CA LYS A 692 11.55 -24.14 -10.12
C LYS A 692 11.32 -22.63 -9.88
N MET A 693 12.14 -21.77 -10.46
CA MET A 693 11.98 -20.32 -10.32
C MET A 693 10.67 -19.82 -10.94
N LEU A 694 10.35 -20.28 -12.14
CA LEU A 694 9.12 -19.89 -12.84
C LEU A 694 7.87 -20.42 -12.15
N SER A 695 7.92 -21.52 -11.41
CA SER A 695 6.78 -22.11 -10.70
C SER A 695 6.18 -21.18 -9.63
N CYS A 696 6.96 -20.24 -9.13
CA CYS A 696 6.45 -19.22 -8.21
C CYS A 696 5.45 -18.28 -8.90
N ILE A 697 5.64 -18.01 -10.19
CA ILE A 697 4.77 -17.11 -10.98
C ILE A 697 3.69 -17.92 -11.70
N ALA A 698 4.07 -18.99 -12.40
CA ALA A 698 3.22 -19.81 -13.25
C ALA A 698 3.18 -21.27 -12.74
N PRO A 699 2.49 -21.50 -11.61
CA PRO A 699 2.60 -22.77 -10.89
C PRO A 699 2.06 -23.97 -11.65
N HIS A 700 0.93 -23.84 -12.36
CA HIS A 700 0.28 -24.99 -12.99
C HIS A 700 1.10 -25.57 -14.13
N ILE A 701 1.57 -24.72 -15.05
CA ILE A 701 2.40 -25.15 -16.18
C ILE A 701 3.75 -25.73 -15.69
N CYS A 702 4.28 -25.17 -14.60
CA CYS A 702 5.55 -25.64 -14.05
C CYS A 702 5.42 -26.98 -13.31
N GLU A 703 4.33 -27.25 -12.60
CA GLU A 703 4.01 -28.57 -12.05
C GLU A 703 3.89 -29.60 -13.19
N GLU A 704 3.20 -29.25 -14.28
CA GLU A 704 3.07 -30.14 -15.44
C GLU A 704 4.44 -30.39 -16.10
N MET A 705 5.28 -29.37 -16.28
CA MET A 705 6.64 -29.54 -16.78
C MET A 705 7.48 -30.40 -15.84
N TRP A 706 7.35 -30.26 -14.53
CA TRP A 706 8.06 -31.02 -13.52
C TRP A 706 7.74 -32.52 -13.62
N GLU A 707 6.45 -32.85 -13.74
CA GLU A 707 6.01 -34.24 -13.97
C GLU A 707 6.56 -34.80 -15.31
N LYS A 708 6.48 -34.01 -16.41
CA LYS A 708 6.98 -34.43 -17.74
C LYS A 708 8.50 -34.58 -17.78
N LEU A 709 9.24 -33.90 -16.91
CA LEU A 709 10.68 -34.10 -16.73
C LEU A 709 11.01 -35.35 -15.94
N GLY A 710 10.02 -36.12 -15.49
CA GLY A 710 10.16 -37.41 -14.84
C GLY A 710 10.23 -37.38 -13.31
N HIS A 711 9.78 -36.30 -12.70
CA HIS A 711 9.68 -36.19 -11.26
C HIS A 711 8.30 -36.61 -10.74
N GLU A 712 8.25 -37.14 -9.53
CA GLU A 712 7.01 -37.49 -8.83
C GLU A 712 6.67 -36.42 -7.82
N GLY A 713 5.37 -36.19 -7.56
CA GLY A 713 4.88 -35.24 -6.56
C GLY A 713 4.88 -33.82 -7.06
N THR A 714 4.87 -32.88 -6.11
CA THR A 714 4.79 -31.44 -6.38
C THR A 714 6.15 -30.76 -6.38
N ILE A 715 6.31 -29.74 -7.23
CA ILE A 715 7.49 -28.89 -7.26
C ILE A 715 7.55 -27.91 -6.05
N ALA A 716 6.43 -27.72 -5.34
CA ALA A 716 6.26 -26.67 -4.35
C ALA A 716 7.25 -26.69 -3.16
N TYR A 717 7.80 -27.86 -2.86
CA TYR A 717 8.75 -28.10 -1.75
C TYR A 717 10.15 -28.50 -2.21
N GLU A 718 10.41 -28.43 -3.50
CA GLU A 718 11.74 -28.68 -4.05
C GLU A 718 12.72 -27.59 -3.60
N ALA A 719 14.00 -27.95 -3.46
CA ALA A 719 15.01 -26.98 -3.04
C ALA A 719 15.19 -25.88 -4.09
N TRP A 720 15.25 -24.62 -3.62
CA TRP A 720 15.53 -23.45 -4.46
C TRP A 720 16.88 -23.62 -5.18
N PRO A 721 16.97 -23.30 -6.47
CA PRO A 721 18.22 -23.46 -7.21
C PRO A 721 19.32 -22.57 -6.67
N THR A 722 20.55 -23.07 -6.72
CA THR A 722 21.76 -22.34 -6.29
C THR A 722 22.62 -21.96 -7.50
N TYR A 723 23.47 -20.97 -7.34
CA TYR A 723 24.43 -20.55 -8.36
C TYR A 723 25.87 -20.68 -7.87
N GLU A 724 26.81 -20.80 -8.81
CA GLU A 724 28.24 -20.91 -8.57
C GLU A 724 28.91 -19.59 -8.97
N GLU A 725 29.60 -18.92 -8.03
CA GLU A 725 30.22 -17.60 -8.27
C GLU A 725 31.30 -17.63 -9.34
N ASP A 726 32.06 -18.71 -9.47
CA ASP A 726 33.10 -18.90 -10.50
C ASP A 726 32.51 -18.93 -11.91
N LYS A 727 31.27 -19.33 -12.08
CA LYS A 727 30.54 -19.34 -13.37
C LYS A 727 29.93 -17.99 -13.74
N LEU A 728 29.96 -17.03 -12.84
CA LEU A 728 29.53 -15.64 -13.10
C LEU A 728 30.63 -14.78 -13.74
N VAL A 729 31.83 -15.30 -13.83
CA VAL A 729 32.95 -14.61 -14.47
C VAL A 729 32.83 -14.77 -15.99
N VAL A 730 32.61 -13.66 -16.69
CA VAL A 730 32.67 -13.62 -18.16
C VAL A 730 34.13 -13.78 -18.56
N SER A 731 34.55 -14.98 -18.92
CA SER A 731 35.88 -15.25 -19.41
C SER A 731 36.11 -14.73 -20.84
N THR A 732 35.05 -14.59 -21.63
CA THR A 732 35.11 -14.10 -23.01
C THR A 732 34.08 -12.99 -23.24
N ILE A 733 34.47 -11.98 -24.01
CA ILE A 733 33.63 -10.85 -24.41
C ILE A 733 33.67 -10.72 -25.93
N GLU A 734 32.54 -10.31 -26.52
CA GLU A 734 32.47 -9.99 -27.95
C GLU A 734 32.73 -8.51 -28.16
N ILE A 735 33.75 -8.18 -28.93
CA ILE A 735 34.09 -6.80 -29.29
C ILE A 735 33.83 -6.53 -30.76
N ALA A 736 33.46 -5.29 -31.09
CA ALA A 736 33.31 -4.88 -32.47
C ALA A 736 34.68 -4.62 -33.14
N VAL A 737 34.84 -5.11 -34.39
CA VAL A 737 36.02 -4.80 -35.23
C VAL A 737 35.56 -3.85 -36.34
N GLN A 738 36.19 -2.70 -36.37
CA GLN A 738 35.94 -1.64 -37.38
C GLN A 738 37.11 -1.54 -38.37
N VAL A 739 36.75 -1.19 -39.60
CA VAL A 739 37.73 -0.70 -40.61
C VAL A 739 37.32 0.71 -41.00
N ASN A 740 38.21 1.65 -40.79
CA ASN A 740 37.96 3.09 -40.99
C ASN A 740 36.67 3.59 -40.34
N GLY A 741 36.42 3.16 -39.05
CA GLY A 741 35.29 3.57 -38.26
C GLY A 741 33.96 2.85 -38.57
N LYS A 742 33.92 1.96 -39.57
CA LYS A 742 32.71 1.16 -39.89
C LYS A 742 32.88 -0.27 -39.38
N VAL A 743 31.92 -0.77 -38.61
CA VAL A 743 31.91 -2.17 -38.10
C VAL A 743 31.93 -3.13 -39.30
N ARG A 744 32.91 -4.07 -39.30
CA ARG A 744 33.13 -5.05 -40.33
C ARG A 744 33.18 -6.48 -39.80
N GLY A 745 33.32 -6.65 -38.50
CA GLY A 745 33.27 -7.95 -37.85
C GLY A 745 33.07 -7.81 -36.36
N ARG A 746 32.91 -8.96 -35.71
CA ARG A 746 32.89 -9.13 -34.26
C ARG A 746 33.92 -10.18 -33.89
N LEU A 747 34.61 -9.99 -32.83
CA LEU A 747 35.66 -10.88 -32.32
C LEU A 747 35.36 -11.26 -30.87
N SER A 748 35.34 -12.53 -30.58
CA SER A 748 35.28 -13.04 -29.22
C SER A 748 36.68 -13.12 -28.65
N ILE A 749 36.95 -12.43 -27.57
CA ILE A 749 38.27 -12.38 -26.89
C ILE A 749 38.10 -12.75 -25.42
N ASN A 750 39.15 -13.25 -24.78
CA ASN A 750 39.17 -13.35 -23.33
C ASN A 750 39.20 -11.96 -22.73
N LYS A 751 38.50 -11.77 -21.59
CA LYS A 751 38.53 -10.52 -20.85
C LYS A 751 39.96 -10.20 -20.45
N ASP A 752 40.41 -8.97 -20.75
CA ASP A 752 41.79 -8.49 -20.54
C ASP A 752 42.87 -9.23 -21.34
N GLN A 753 42.48 -9.86 -22.46
CA GLN A 753 43.42 -10.46 -23.40
C GLN A 753 44.48 -9.47 -23.91
N GLU A 754 45.70 -9.95 -24.08
CA GLU A 754 46.82 -9.12 -24.54
C GLU A 754 46.49 -8.37 -25.85
N ALA A 755 46.78 -7.08 -25.86
CA ALA A 755 46.37 -6.19 -26.94
C ALA A 755 46.89 -6.61 -28.32
N GLU A 756 48.12 -7.11 -28.41
CA GLU A 756 48.69 -7.56 -29.69
C GLU A 756 48.00 -8.82 -30.22
N SER A 757 47.68 -9.76 -29.36
CA SER A 757 46.89 -10.95 -29.72
C SER A 757 45.49 -10.56 -30.23
N VAL A 758 44.80 -9.63 -29.60
CA VAL A 758 43.50 -9.15 -30.05
C VAL A 758 43.58 -8.47 -31.42
N LYS A 759 44.60 -7.64 -31.64
CA LYS A 759 44.79 -6.93 -32.92
C LYS A 759 45.05 -7.93 -34.05
N GLN A 760 45.85 -8.96 -33.79
CA GLN A 760 46.15 -10.00 -34.77
C GLN A 760 44.90 -10.80 -35.14
N GLN A 761 44.13 -11.26 -34.13
CA GLN A 761 42.89 -11.96 -34.37
C GLN A 761 41.85 -11.11 -35.14
N ALA A 762 41.80 -9.80 -34.86
CA ALA A 762 40.93 -8.87 -35.57
C ALA A 762 41.27 -8.77 -37.07
N LEU A 763 42.54 -8.83 -37.43
CA LEU A 763 43.00 -8.82 -38.82
C LEU A 763 42.67 -10.14 -39.55
N GLU A 764 42.53 -11.24 -38.82
CA GLU A 764 42.31 -12.57 -39.39
C GLU A 764 40.84 -12.87 -39.73
N LEU A 765 39.93 -12.02 -39.25
CA LEU A 765 38.50 -12.16 -39.57
C LEU A 765 38.25 -11.99 -41.07
N GLU A 766 37.55 -12.99 -41.70
CA GLU A 766 37.29 -13.00 -43.14
C GLU A 766 36.65 -11.66 -43.63
N ASN A 767 35.64 -11.17 -42.91
CA ASN A 767 34.93 -9.97 -43.22
C ASN A 767 35.84 -8.72 -43.08
N VAL A 768 36.84 -8.75 -42.23
CA VAL A 768 37.83 -7.66 -42.06
C VAL A 768 38.86 -7.74 -43.16
N LYS A 769 39.39 -8.94 -43.48
CA LYS A 769 40.31 -9.20 -44.60
C LYS A 769 39.76 -8.62 -45.90
N ALA A 770 38.51 -8.92 -46.24
CA ALA A 770 37.83 -8.37 -47.42
C ALA A 770 37.89 -6.81 -47.56
N HIS A 771 38.20 -6.11 -46.48
CA HIS A 771 38.27 -4.65 -46.46
C HIS A 771 39.71 -4.11 -46.24
N THR A 772 40.62 -5.01 -45.86
CA THR A 772 42.04 -4.66 -45.61
C THR A 772 42.98 -5.19 -46.67
N ASP A 773 42.60 -6.28 -47.41
CA ASP A 773 43.45 -6.87 -48.47
C ASP A 773 43.73 -5.85 -49.57
N GLY A 774 45.05 -5.78 -49.93
CA GLY A 774 45.55 -4.82 -50.91
C GLY A 774 45.66 -3.38 -50.44
N LYS A 775 45.46 -3.11 -49.16
CA LYS A 775 45.59 -1.79 -48.55
C LYS A 775 46.70 -1.78 -47.51
N GLU A 776 47.32 -0.62 -47.34
CA GLU A 776 48.31 -0.46 -46.27
C GLU A 776 47.63 -0.15 -44.94
N VAL A 777 47.86 -1.01 -43.92
CA VAL A 777 47.36 -0.79 -42.55
C VAL A 777 48.24 0.30 -41.89
N LYS A 778 47.66 1.44 -41.66
CA LYS A 778 48.37 2.59 -41.07
C LYS A 778 48.40 2.55 -39.55
N LYS A 779 47.32 2.09 -38.93
CA LYS A 779 47.23 2.05 -37.47
C LYS A 779 46.10 1.07 -37.04
N ILE A 780 46.35 0.35 -35.94
CA ILE A 780 45.31 -0.44 -35.27
C ILE A 780 45.13 0.13 -33.89
N ILE A 781 43.90 0.59 -33.58
CA ILE A 781 43.50 1.18 -32.30
C ILE A 781 42.66 0.14 -31.58
N TYR A 782 43.17 -0.34 -30.46
CA TYR A 782 42.42 -1.25 -29.59
C TYR A 782 42.03 -0.50 -28.29
N VAL A 783 40.77 -0.46 -27.98
CA VAL A 783 40.27 -0.03 -26.69
C VAL A 783 39.94 -1.28 -25.91
N PRO A 784 40.65 -1.58 -24.80
CA PRO A 784 40.48 -2.82 -24.05
C PRO A 784 39.04 -3.17 -23.78
N ASN A 785 38.67 -4.39 -24.07
CA ASN A 785 37.35 -4.96 -23.83
C ASN A 785 36.16 -4.26 -24.53
N LYS A 786 36.42 -3.40 -25.51
CA LYS A 786 35.36 -2.62 -26.19
C LYS A 786 35.39 -2.73 -27.72
N ILE A 787 36.48 -2.40 -28.33
CA ILE A 787 36.55 -2.26 -29.81
C ILE A 787 37.95 -2.30 -30.36
N VAL A 788 38.09 -2.86 -31.57
CA VAL A 788 39.28 -2.69 -32.41
C VAL A 788 38.89 -1.84 -33.63
N ASN A 789 39.67 -0.80 -33.95
CA ASN A 789 39.49 -0.03 -35.19
C ASN A 789 40.79 -0.08 -36.01
N ILE A 790 40.69 -0.65 -37.22
CA ILE A 790 41.82 -0.77 -38.18
C ILE A 790 41.69 0.37 -39.17
N VAL A 791 42.75 1.20 -39.23
CA VAL A 791 42.81 2.32 -40.17
C VAL A 791 43.67 1.90 -41.36
N VAL A 792 43.05 1.86 -42.55
CA VAL A 792 43.71 1.48 -43.80
C VAL A 792 43.66 2.64 -44.80
N LYS A 793 44.64 2.69 -45.72
CA LYS A 793 44.72 3.66 -46.80
C LYS A 793 44.84 2.94 -48.16
#